data_49c6eeb56f97fee61218879626d3fa10
#
_entry.id   49c6eeb56f97fee61218879626d3fa10
#
_cell.length_a   1.000
_cell.length_b   1.000
_cell.length_c   1.000
_cell.angle_alpha   90.00
_cell.angle_beta   90.00
_cell.angle_gamma   90.00
#
_symmetry.space_group_name_H-M   'P 1'
#
loop_
_entity.id
_entity.type
_entity.pdbx_description
1 polymer ?
#
loop_
_entity_poly.entity_id
_entity_poly.type
_entity_poly.pdbx_seq_one_letter_code
_entity_poly.pdbx_strand_id
1 'polypeptide(L)'
;MTIPDKQYVEWLVEQSMLNAARQRAKTYSGQGRLWQRPFALARPRDASAIASVWFTAYPASIVTREGGSVLEALGDETLWHALSEIGIQGIHNGPLKLSGGLQGRERTPSIDGNFDRISFGIDPDLGTEAQLLSLTRIAAAHNAVIIDDIIPSHTGKGADFRLAEMAYEDYPGLFHMVEIREEDWQLLPEVPAGRDAVNLMPDVVDQLRDKHYIVGQLQRVIFFEPGVKESRWVYLHYFKDGQPSLNWLDPSFAAQQMIIGDALHAIDVMGARVLRLDANGFLGVERRAEGTAWSESHPLSITGNQLLAGAIRKAGGFSFQELNLTIDDIASMGQGGADLSYDFITRPAYQHALLTGTTEFLRLMLRQVHAYGIDPASLIHALQNHDELTLELVHFWTLHAHDTFHYQGQTFPGNILREHIREEMYEKLSGEHAPYNLKFVTNGVSCTTASIITAALGIRDLSTITDADIQQIQHIHLLLVMYNAMQPGVFALSGWDLVGALTLPAEQVDHLMQDGDTRWVHRGAYDLVDLDPEAEFSAGDMPRPKTLYGSLVTQLQRPDSFASQLKKILAVRRAYDIAASRQILIPDVEHPGLLVMVHELPAGKGTQITALNFSAETIVETLQLPGIAPGPVVDIINERVEGDLTEQGEFTITLDAYEGLALRVVSALPL
;
A
#
# COMPACT_ATOMS: atom_id res chain seq x y z
N MET A 1 33.58 3.27 35.81
CA MET A 1 32.21 3.34 35.23
C MET A 1 31.74 4.76 35.38
N THR A 2 31.77 5.55 34.33
CA THR A 2 31.02 6.80 34.31
C THR A 2 29.55 6.38 34.18
N ILE A 3 28.79 6.58 35.26
CA ILE A 3 27.34 6.38 35.24
C ILE A 3 26.80 7.32 34.15
N PRO A 4 25.98 6.83 33.18
CA PRO A 4 25.32 7.73 32.25
C PRO A 4 24.67 8.87 33.04
N ASP A 5 24.73 10.09 32.52
CA ASP A 5 24.08 11.21 33.18
C ASP A 5 22.62 10.83 33.45
N LYS A 6 22.24 10.79 34.72
CA LYS A 6 20.91 10.37 35.14
C LYS A 6 19.83 11.18 34.42
N GLN A 7 20.07 12.47 34.17
CA GLN A 7 19.17 13.35 33.45
C GLN A 7 18.99 12.90 31.99
N TYR A 8 20.07 12.43 31.34
CA TYR A 8 19.99 11.92 29.98
C TYR A 8 19.18 10.62 29.90
N VAL A 9 19.39 9.70 30.83
CA VAL A 9 18.59 8.46 30.90
C VAL A 9 17.11 8.78 31.19
N GLU A 10 16.82 9.69 32.12
CA GLU A 10 15.46 10.13 32.41
C GLU A 10 14.79 10.74 31.15
N TRP A 11 15.51 11.60 30.43
CA TRP A 11 15.04 12.16 29.16
C TRP A 11 14.79 11.08 28.10
N LEU A 12 15.69 10.11 27.93
CA LEU A 12 15.48 8.97 27.01
C LEU A 12 14.22 8.18 27.37
N VAL A 13 13.98 7.92 28.65
CA VAL A 13 12.79 7.22 29.12
C VAL A 13 11.51 8.02 28.82
N GLU A 14 11.56 9.35 28.93
CA GLU A 14 10.45 10.23 28.55
C GLU A 14 10.18 10.20 27.04
N GLN A 15 11.22 10.11 26.21
CA GLN A 15 11.09 10.02 24.74
C GLN A 15 10.77 8.59 24.23
N SER A 16 10.80 7.58 25.08
CA SER A 16 10.61 6.18 24.71
C SER A 16 9.18 5.88 24.27
N MET A 17 9.02 5.31 23.07
CA MET A 17 7.72 4.80 22.58
C MET A 17 7.21 3.65 23.44
N LEU A 18 8.11 2.75 23.87
CA LEU A 18 7.74 1.63 24.75
C LEU A 18 7.19 2.13 26.09
N ASN A 19 7.84 3.14 26.69
CA ASN A 19 7.32 3.76 27.91
C ASN A 19 5.96 4.43 27.67
N ALA A 20 5.81 5.18 26.58
CA ALA A 20 4.54 5.79 26.20
C ALA A 20 3.43 4.74 26.01
N ALA A 21 3.74 3.61 25.35
CA ALA A 21 2.82 2.49 25.19
C ALA A 21 2.40 1.88 26.54
N ARG A 22 3.36 1.68 27.44
CA ARG A 22 3.10 1.18 28.81
C ARG A 22 2.22 2.12 29.63
N GLN A 23 2.43 3.42 29.53
CA GLN A 23 1.56 4.42 30.17
C GLN A 23 0.15 4.39 29.58
N ARG A 24 0.03 4.28 28.26
CA ARG A 24 -1.26 4.17 27.60
C ARG A 24 -2.02 2.90 28.00
N ALA A 25 -1.34 1.76 28.06
CA ALA A 25 -1.95 0.52 28.54
C ALA A 25 -2.58 0.66 29.93
N LYS A 26 -1.96 1.44 30.83
CA LYS A 26 -2.53 1.73 32.16
C LYS A 26 -3.85 2.52 32.07
N THR A 27 -4.00 3.43 31.10
CA THR A 27 -5.25 4.18 30.94
C THR A 27 -6.41 3.33 30.42
N TYR A 28 -6.09 2.25 29.69
CA TYR A 28 -7.08 1.28 29.20
C TYR A 28 -7.39 0.16 30.19
N SER A 29 -6.51 -0.10 31.14
CA SER A 29 -6.65 -1.19 32.10
C SER A 29 -7.89 -0.99 32.97
N GLY A 30 -8.79 -1.98 32.98
CA GLY A 30 -10.05 -1.92 33.74
C GLY A 30 -11.13 -1.04 33.12
N GLN A 31 -10.94 -0.49 31.94
CA GLN A 31 -11.93 0.37 31.27
C GLN A 31 -12.88 -0.46 30.37
N GLY A 32 -14.18 -0.15 30.41
CA GLY A 32 -15.19 -0.80 29.59
C GLY A 32 -15.09 -0.52 28.08
N ARG A 33 -14.28 0.45 27.66
CA ARG A 33 -14.06 0.83 26.24
C ARG A 33 -13.46 -0.29 25.40
N LEU A 34 -12.83 -1.28 25.98
CA LEU A 34 -12.10 -2.35 25.30
C LEU A 34 -12.98 -3.37 24.56
N TRP A 35 -14.30 -3.26 24.61
CA TRP A 35 -15.22 -4.23 24.00
C TRP A 35 -16.12 -3.60 22.94
N GLN A 36 -15.56 -2.74 22.11
CA GLN A 36 -16.36 -2.00 21.14
C GLN A 36 -16.83 -2.85 19.96
N ARG A 37 -16.05 -3.85 19.55
CA ARG A 37 -16.38 -4.72 18.41
C ARG A 37 -16.00 -6.18 18.68
N PRO A 38 -16.65 -7.15 18.00
CA PRO A 38 -16.13 -8.52 17.89
C PRO A 38 -14.75 -8.49 17.24
N PHE A 39 -13.79 -9.21 17.81
CA PHE A 39 -12.38 -9.07 17.44
C PHE A 39 -11.70 -10.36 16.93
N ALA A 40 -12.36 -11.53 17.07
CA ALA A 40 -11.72 -12.82 16.79
C ALA A 40 -11.44 -13.09 15.31
N LEU A 41 -12.28 -12.55 14.42
CA LEU A 41 -12.20 -12.80 12.98
C LEU A 41 -12.09 -11.50 12.20
N ALA A 42 -11.43 -11.54 11.04
CA ALA A 42 -11.43 -10.46 10.08
C ALA A 42 -12.85 -10.11 9.61
N ARG A 43 -13.11 -8.82 9.37
CA ARG A 43 -14.44 -8.29 9.04
C ARG A 43 -14.37 -7.34 7.85
N PRO A 44 -14.03 -7.85 6.66
CA PRO A 44 -13.75 -7.01 5.49
C PRO A 44 -14.97 -6.14 5.08
N ARG A 45 -16.18 -6.70 5.13
CA ARG A 45 -17.40 -5.93 4.77
C ARG A 45 -17.73 -4.84 5.78
N ASP A 46 -17.44 -5.05 7.07
CA ASP A 46 -17.61 -4.02 8.08
C ASP A 46 -16.55 -2.90 7.92
N ALA A 47 -15.32 -3.26 7.52
CA ALA A 47 -14.25 -2.31 7.24
C ALA A 47 -14.57 -1.46 6.01
N SER A 48 -14.95 -2.08 4.89
CA SER A 48 -15.34 -1.36 3.66
C SER A 48 -16.63 -0.55 3.82
N ALA A 49 -17.52 -0.89 4.76
CA ALA A 49 -18.71 -0.10 5.07
C ALA A 49 -18.38 1.24 5.73
N ILE A 50 -17.22 1.37 6.39
CA ILE A 50 -16.75 2.65 6.96
C ILE A 50 -16.23 3.56 5.86
N ALA A 51 -15.41 3.02 4.96
CA ALA A 51 -14.89 3.73 3.79
C ALA A 51 -14.62 2.71 2.69
N SER A 52 -15.41 2.73 1.62
CA SER A 52 -15.21 1.85 0.47
C SER A 52 -14.35 2.47 -0.62
N VAL A 53 -14.07 3.76 -0.50
CA VAL A 53 -13.21 4.52 -1.41
C VAL A 53 -12.37 5.49 -0.62
N TRP A 54 -11.05 5.44 -0.79
CA TRP A 54 -10.17 6.46 -0.23
C TRP A 54 -9.07 6.86 -1.20
N PHE A 55 -8.49 8.02 -0.96
CA PHE A 55 -7.29 8.41 -1.66
C PHE A 55 -6.06 8.29 -0.74
N THR A 56 -4.96 7.83 -1.32
CA THR A 56 -3.68 7.77 -0.63
C THR A 56 -2.92 9.06 -0.89
N ALA A 57 -2.73 9.84 0.15
CA ALA A 57 -1.87 11.01 0.15
C ALA A 57 -0.43 10.58 0.39
N TYR A 58 0.49 11.21 -0.31
CA TYR A 58 1.92 11.08 -0.03
C TYR A 58 2.44 12.42 0.47
N PRO A 59 2.79 12.55 1.77
CA PRO A 59 3.07 13.84 2.38
C PRO A 59 4.14 14.67 1.68
N ALA A 60 5.22 14.02 1.23
CA ALA A 60 6.32 14.69 0.55
C ALA A 60 5.92 15.33 -0.79
N SER A 61 4.83 14.88 -1.43
CA SER A 61 4.36 15.38 -2.73
C SER A 61 3.26 16.43 -2.65
N ILE A 62 2.82 16.80 -1.45
CA ILE A 62 1.69 17.72 -1.27
C ILE A 62 2.18 19.17 -1.37
N VAL A 63 1.57 19.94 -2.29
CA VAL A 63 1.74 21.40 -2.34
C VAL A 63 0.96 22.04 -1.21
N THR A 64 1.58 22.97 -0.49
CA THR A 64 0.97 23.73 0.60
C THR A 64 0.92 25.22 0.27
N ARG A 65 0.07 25.98 0.95
CA ARG A 65 0.17 27.45 0.92
C ARG A 65 1.51 27.89 1.50
N GLU A 66 1.99 29.05 1.12
CA GLU A 66 3.23 29.62 1.69
C GLU A 66 3.18 29.64 3.22
N GLY A 67 4.14 29.00 3.85
CA GLY A 67 4.22 28.85 5.31
C GLY A 67 3.18 27.91 5.94
N GLY A 68 2.37 27.22 5.13
CA GLY A 68 1.41 26.20 5.58
C GLY A 68 2.06 24.83 5.78
N SER A 69 1.39 23.94 6.50
CA SER A 69 1.81 22.57 6.71
C SER A 69 1.05 21.58 5.81
N VAL A 70 1.61 20.37 5.65
CA VAL A 70 0.94 19.25 4.94
C VAL A 70 -0.41 18.92 5.58
N LEU A 71 -0.48 18.89 6.91
CA LEU A 71 -1.73 18.59 7.62
C LEU A 71 -2.79 19.69 7.46
N GLU A 72 -2.38 20.95 7.30
CA GLU A 72 -3.32 22.03 6.93
C GLU A 72 -3.82 21.88 5.50
N ALA A 73 -2.94 21.53 4.56
CA ALA A 73 -3.33 21.29 3.18
C ALA A 73 -4.32 20.11 3.06
N LEU A 74 -4.07 19.02 3.77
CA LEU A 74 -4.99 17.87 3.85
C LEU A 74 -6.29 18.20 4.58
N GLY A 75 -6.28 19.19 5.50
CA GLY A 75 -7.45 19.69 6.23
C GLY A 75 -8.20 20.82 5.53
N ASP A 76 -7.86 21.16 4.28
CA ASP A 76 -8.53 22.24 3.57
C ASP A 76 -9.98 21.90 3.25
N GLU A 77 -10.91 22.79 3.59
CA GLU A 77 -12.36 22.61 3.37
C GLU A 77 -12.69 22.46 1.87
N THR A 78 -11.98 23.15 0.98
CA THR A 78 -12.17 23.03 -0.47
C THR A 78 -11.83 21.62 -0.95
N LEU A 79 -10.74 21.05 -0.41
CA LEU A 79 -10.35 19.67 -0.69
C LEU A 79 -11.45 18.69 -0.24
N TRP A 80 -11.94 18.84 0.98
CA TRP A 80 -12.97 17.94 1.53
C TRP A 80 -14.32 18.08 0.83
N HIS A 81 -14.70 19.29 0.40
CA HIS A 81 -15.87 19.47 -0.46
C HIS A 81 -15.70 18.71 -1.79
N ALA A 82 -14.57 18.85 -2.47
CA ALA A 82 -14.30 18.15 -3.72
C ALA A 82 -14.28 16.62 -3.54
N LEU A 83 -13.56 16.11 -2.54
CA LEU A 83 -13.49 14.68 -2.25
C LEU A 83 -14.86 14.08 -1.92
N SER A 84 -15.65 14.76 -1.08
CA SER A 84 -17.01 14.35 -0.71
C SER A 84 -17.95 14.37 -1.92
N GLU A 85 -17.86 15.37 -2.77
CA GLU A 85 -18.65 15.47 -4.00
C GLU A 85 -18.33 14.32 -4.98
N ILE A 86 -17.07 13.96 -5.14
CA ILE A 86 -16.63 12.82 -5.95
C ILE A 86 -17.12 11.50 -5.34
N GLY A 87 -17.18 11.40 -4.01
CA GLY A 87 -17.59 10.20 -3.29
C GLY A 87 -16.42 9.48 -2.60
N ILE A 88 -15.30 10.16 -2.40
CA ILE A 88 -14.16 9.67 -1.63
C ILE A 88 -14.48 9.79 -0.14
N GLN A 89 -14.27 8.71 0.62
CA GLN A 89 -14.72 8.55 1.99
C GLN A 89 -13.57 8.50 3.01
N GLY A 90 -12.33 8.67 2.56
CA GLY A 90 -11.18 8.66 3.47
C GLY A 90 -9.91 9.15 2.81
N ILE A 91 -8.96 9.51 3.67
CA ILE A 91 -7.57 9.78 3.30
C ILE A 91 -6.67 8.80 4.05
N HIS A 92 -5.86 8.08 3.31
CA HIS A 92 -4.68 7.40 3.84
C HIS A 92 -3.51 8.37 3.74
N ASN A 93 -3.09 8.89 4.87
CA ASN A 93 -2.13 10.01 4.95
C ASN A 93 -0.67 9.56 5.01
N GLY A 94 -0.40 8.25 4.89
CA GLY A 94 0.94 7.70 5.08
C GLY A 94 1.45 7.86 6.53
N PRO A 95 2.72 7.51 6.80
CA PRO A 95 3.29 7.64 8.14
C PRO A 95 3.60 9.12 8.44
N LEU A 96 2.96 9.67 9.48
CA LEU A 96 3.08 11.07 9.90
C LEU A 96 3.96 11.27 11.14
N LYS A 97 4.39 10.19 11.78
CA LYS A 97 5.09 10.24 13.07
C LYS A 97 6.54 10.64 12.88
N LEU A 98 7.10 11.31 13.90
CA LEU A 98 8.51 11.73 13.90
C LEU A 98 9.42 10.53 13.66
N SER A 99 10.34 10.67 12.72
CA SER A 99 11.19 9.58 12.22
C SER A 99 12.69 9.93 12.28
N GLY A 100 13.55 8.95 12.01
CA GLY A 100 14.99 9.10 11.91
C GLY A 100 15.73 8.63 13.16
N GLY A 101 16.56 9.48 13.75
CA GLY A 101 17.39 9.19 14.91
C GLY A 101 17.40 10.33 15.92
N LEU A 102 18.15 10.13 17.01
CA LEU A 102 18.39 11.18 17.98
C LEU A 102 19.32 12.26 17.42
N GLN A 103 19.37 13.41 18.11
CA GLN A 103 20.21 14.55 17.75
C GLN A 103 21.67 14.10 17.48
N GLY A 104 22.24 14.54 16.36
CA GLY A 104 23.57 14.15 15.88
C GLY A 104 23.60 12.89 15.04
N ARG A 105 22.49 12.18 14.88
CA ARG A 105 22.28 11.13 13.88
C ARG A 105 21.45 11.73 12.76
N GLU A 106 22.05 11.90 11.59
CA GLU A 106 21.35 12.47 10.45
C GLU A 106 20.20 11.57 10.02
N ARG A 107 19.06 12.21 9.77
CA ARG A 107 17.96 11.56 9.05
C ARG A 107 18.43 11.29 7.62
N THR A 108 18.51 10.04 7.23
CA THR A 108 18.68 9.72 5.83
C THR A 108 17.37 9.98 5.11
N PRO A 109 17.29 10.92 4.14
CA PRO A 109 16.09 11.10 3.36
C PRO A 109 15.66 9.76 2.78
N SER A 110 14.43 9.35 3.07
CA SER A 110 13.87 8.11 2.57
C SER A 110 12.71 8.44 1.66
N ILE A 111 12.72 7.83 0.49
CA ILE A 111 11.59 7.92 -0.43
C ILE A 111 10.29 7.42 0.21
N ASP A 112 10.39 6.46 1.11
CA ASP A 112 9.21 5.87 1.74
C ASP A 112 8.55 6.81 2.76
N GLY A 113 9.23 7.89 3.18
CA GLY A 113 8.71 8.82 4.17
C GLY A 113 9.09 8.43 5.60
N ASN A 114 8.19 8.63 6.57
CA ASN A 114 8.46 8.52 8.00
C ASN A 114 8.32 7.08 8.55
N PHE A 115 8.79 6.07 7.84
CA PHE A 115 8.69 4.67 8.26
C PHE A 115 9.65 4.28 9.40
N ASP A 116 10.76 4.97 9.57
CA ASP A 116 11.72 4.79 10.67
C ASP A 116 11.34 5.66 11.89
N ARG A 117 10.10 5.51 12.37
CA ARG A 117 9.55 6.32 13.45
C ARG A 117 10.31 6.15 14.76
N ILE A 118 10.44 7.23 15.51
CA ILE A 118 11.07 7.28 16.83
C ILE A 118 10.17 7.85 17.92
N SER A 119 8.95 8.25 17.57
CA SER A 119 7.95 8.81 18.48
C SER A 119 6.55 8.46 18.02
N PHE A 120 5.56 8.55 18.92
CA PHE A 120 4.14 8.55 18.57
C PHE A 120 3.63 9.94 18.19
N GLY A 121 4.40 10.99 18.46
CA GLY A 121 4.10 12.36 18.08
C GLY A 121 4.27 12.59 16.57
N ILE A 122 3.55 13.60 16.07
CA ILE A 122 3.61 14.01 14.66
C ILE A 122 4.98 14.64 14.35
N ASP A 123 5.47 14.40 13.15
CA ASP A 123 6.67 15.05 12.62
C ASP A 123 6.39 16.55 12.43
N PRO A 124 7.16 17.44 13.08
CA PRO A 124 6.98 18.88 12.94
C PRO A 124 7.05 19.40 11.51
N ASP A 125 7.78 18.73 10.62
CA ASP A 125 7.89 19.10 9.20
C ASP A 125 6.56 18.86 8.45
N LEU A 126 5.71 17.97 8.97
CA LEU A 126 4.39 17.67 8.38
C LEU A 126 3.26 18.47 9.04
N GLY A 127 3.48 18.93 10.28
CA GLY A 127 2.51 19.71 11.03
C GLY A 127 2.48 19.40 12.51
N THR A 128 1.35 19.67 13.16
CA THR A 128 1.15 19.49 14.60
C THR A 128 0.01 18.52 14.90
N GLU A 129 0.01 17.96 16.11
CA GLU A 129 -1.09 17.11 16.59
C GLU A 129 -2.45 17.85 16.55
N ALA A 130 -2.46 19.15 16.86
CA ALA A 130 -3.68 19.97 16.79
C ALA A 130 -4.22 20.07 15.35
N GLN A 131 -3.36 20.17 14.35
CA GLN A 131 -3.73 20.18 12.94
C GLN A 131 -4.26 18.81 12.49
N LEU A 132 -3.64 17.70 12.92
CA LEU A 132 -4.16 16.36 12.65
C LEU A 132 -5.54 16.14 13.26
N LEU A 133 -5.75 16.56 14.51
CA LEU A 133 -7.06 16.50 15.17
C LEU A 133 -8.11 17.39 14.47
N SER A 134 -7.68 18.50 13.88
CA SER A 134 -8.54 19.35 13.05
C SER A 134 -8.92 18.62 11.76
N LEU A 135 -7.94 18.07 11.03
CA LEU A 135 -8.15 17.25 9.84
C LEU A 135 -9.14 16.09 10.13
N THR A 136 -8.95 15.36 11.22
CA THR A 136 -9.86 14.27 11.62
C THR A 136 -11.29 14.75 11.85
N ARG A 137 -11.48 15.94 12.46
CA ARG A 137 -12.81 16.52 12.68
C ARG A 137 -13.46 16.96 11.35
N ILE A 138 -12.69 17.55 10.45
CA ILE A 138 -13.17 17.95 9.11
C ILE A 138 -13.57 16.70 8.33
N ALA A 139 -12.74 15.67 8.28
CA ALA A 139 -13.07 14.39 7.66
C ALA A 139 -14.39 13.81 8.19
N ALA A 140 -14.55 13.79 9.51
CA ALA A 140 -15.77 13.29 10.15
C ALA A 140 -17.01 14.12 9.79
N ALA A 141 -16.88 15.45 9.64
CA ALA A 141 -17.99 16.32 9.18
C ALA A 141 -18.45 15.99 7.75
N HIS A 142 -17.56 15.44 6.92
CA HIS A 142 -17.85 14.94 5.57
C HIS A 142 -18.18 13.43 5.53
N ASN A 143 -18.45 12.79 6.68
CA ASN A 143 -18.66 11.35 6.81
C ASN A 143 -17.50 10.51 6.26
N ALA A 144 -16.29 11.01 6.41
CA ALA A 144 -15.06 10.38 5.96
C ALA A 144 -14.15 10.04 7.15
N VAL A 145 -13.10 9.27 6.89
CA VAL A 145 -12.18 8.76 7.91
C VAL A 145 -10.73 9.08 7.57
N ILE A 146 -9.90 9.10 8.60
CA ILE A 146 -8.44 9.12 8.47
C ILE A 146 -7.91 7.71 8.66
N ILE A 147 -6.94 7.35 7.82
CA ILE A 147 -6.24 6.07 7.83
C ILE A 147 -4.78 6.37 8.14
N ASP A 148 -4.23 5.75 9.19
CA ASP A 148 -2.84 5.95 9.66
C ASP A 148 -2.01 4.67 9.47
N ASP A 149 -0.69 4.80 9.48
CA ASP A 149 0.27 3.71 9.38
C ASP A 149 0.77 3.24 10.74
N ILE A 150 0.80 1.92 10.89
CA ILE A 150 1.48 1.22 11.98
C ILE A 150 2.57 0.34 11.36
N ILE A 151 3.78 0.45 11.89
CA ILE A 151 4.93 -0.30 11.38
C ILE A 151 5.32 -1.34 12.44
N PRO A 152 4.85 -2.59 12.33
CA PRO A 152 5.04 -3.57 13.38
C PRO A 152 6.39 -4.27 13.36
N SER A 153 7.17 -4.15 12.27
CA SER A 153 8.41 -4.89 12.05
C SER A 153 9.67 -4.18 12.57
N HIS A 154 9.69 -2.85 12.61
CA HIS A 154 10.88 -2.06 12.97
C HIS A 154 10.53 -0.67 13.52
N THR A 155 11.56 0.04 14.00
CA THR A 155 11.50 1.46 14.39
C THR A 155 12.69 2.20 13.79
N GLY A 156 12.78 3.50 14.02
CA GLY A 156 14.03 4.26 13.87
C GLY A 156 14.97 4.09 15.06
N LYS A 157 16.15 4.69 15.00
CA LYS A 157 17.16 4.68 16.06
C LYS A 157 16.92 5.79 17.09
N GLY A 158 15.73 5.81 17.65
CA GLY A 158 15.31 6.78 18.69
C GLY A 158 15.75 6.42 20.10
N ALA A 159 15.01 6.94 21.08
CA ALA A 159 15.27 6.76 22.50
C ALA A 159 15.27 5.29 22.92
N ASP A 160 14.33 4.49 22.40
CA ASP A 160 14.22 3.07 22.70
C ASP A 160 15.47 2.29 22.27
N PHE A 161 15.97 2.57 21.05
CA PHE A 161 17.19 1.93 20.55
C PHE A 161 18.42 2.37 21.35
N ARG A 162 18.49 3.65 21.76
CA ARG A 162 19.57 4.15 22.61
C ARG A 162 19.56 3.51 24.01
N LEU A 163 18.38 3.32 24.61
CA LEU A 163 18.24 2.62 25.88
C LEU A 163 18.66 1.16 25.76
N ALA A 164 18.35 0.51 24.62
CA ALA A 164 18.80 -0.84 24.34
C ALA A 164 20.34 -0.94 24.22
N GLU A 165 21.00 -0.02 23.50
CA GLU A 165 22.47 0.08 23.41
C GLU A 165 23.12 0.27 24.80
N MET A 166 22.45 0.94 25.72
CA MET A 166 22.90 1.17 27.10
C MET A 166 22.64 -0.04 28.01
N ALA A 167 22.04 -1.10 27.49
CA ALA A 167 21.57 -2.26 28.26
C ALA A 167 20.67 -1.84 29.45
N TYR A 168 19.81 -0.84 29.22
CA TYR A 168 18.92 -0.31 30.24
C TYR A 168 17.68 -1.20 30.38
N GLU A 169 17.45 -1.74 31.58
CA GLU A 169 16.32 -2.64 31.91
C GLU A 169 16.12 -3.75 30.87
N ASP A 170 14.91 -3.87 30.31
CA ASP A 170 14.51 -4.87 29.31
C ASP A 170 14.55 -4.36 27.85
N TYR A 171 15.07 -3.14 27.61
CA TYR A 171 15.13 -2.55 26.27
C TYR A 171 15.96 -3.32 25.25
N PRO A 172 17.08 -3.99 25.59
CA PRO A 172 17.78 -4.84 24.62
C PRO A 172 16.91 -5.94 24.02
N GLY A 173 15.95 -6.48 24.80
CA GLY A 173 14.99 -7.48 24.31
C GLY A 173 13.98 -6.95 23.30
N LEU A 174 13.79 -5.64 23.21
CA LEU A 174 12.89 -5.02 22.24
C LEU A 174 13.36 -5.25 20.79
N PHE A 175 14.67 -5.34 20.58
CA PHE A 175 15.28 -5.49 19.26
C PHE A 175 15.98 -6.85 19.10
N HIS A 176 16.15 -7.28 17.85
CA HIS A 176 17.08 -8.39 17.55
C HIS A 176 18.51 -7.85 17.60
N MET A 177 19.09 -7.83 18.78
CA MET A 177 20.45 -7.34 19.00
C MET A 177 21.20 -8.18 20.04
N VAL A 178 22.52 -8.30 19.87
CA VAL A 178 23.40 -9.10 20.70
C VAL A 178 24.65 -8.31 21.04
N GLU A 179 24.96 -8.16 22.34
CA GLU A 179 26.24 -7.58 22.78
C GLU A 179 27.38 -8.56 22.50
N ILE A 180 28.42 -8.09 21.83
CA ILE A 180 29.62 -8.89 21.54
C ILE A 180 30.61 -8.68 22.68
N ARG A 181 31.14 -9.79 23.22
CA ARG A 181 32.13 -9.76 24.32
C ARG A 181 33.41 -9.10 23.86
N GLU A 182 34.07 -8.37 24.75
CA GLU A 182 35.29 -7.62 24.46
C GLU A 182 36.40 -8.52 23.84
N GLU A 183 36.49 -9.76 24.26
CA GLU A 183 37.43 -10.74 23.71
C GLU A 183 37.20 -11.09 22.23
N ASP A 184 36.05 -10.79 21.70
CA ASP A 184 35.63 -11.09 20.32
C ASP A 184 35.53 -9.84 19.44
N TRP A 185 35.80 -8.65 19.96
CA TRP A 185 35.73 -7.41 19.20
C TRP A 185 36.62 -7.34 17.97
N GLN A 186 37.75 -8.07 17.98
CA GLN A 186 38.63 -8.14 16.82
C GLN A 186 38.00 -8.81 15.59
N LEU A 187 36.85 -9.48 15.74
CA LEU A 187 36.10 -10.05 14.61
C LEU A 187 35.27 -9.00 13.92
N LEU A 188 34.93 -7.91 14.60
CA LEU A 188 34.02 -6.91 14.10
C LEU A 188 34.71 -5.91 13.16
N PRO A 189 34.10 -5.53 12.05
CA PRO A 189 34.64 -4.50 11.17
C PRO A 189 34.67 -3.12 11.85
N GLU A 190 35.55 -2.24 11.37
CA GLU A 190 35.56 -0.86 11.77
C GLU A 190 34.33 -0.13 11.17
N VAL A 191 33.65 0.68 11.98
CA VAL A 191 32.58 1.54 11.49
C VAL A 191 33.19 2.76 10.78
N PRO A 192 32.85 3.02 9.52
CA PRO A 192 33.39 4.15 8.78
C PRO A 192 33.08 5.49 9.48
N ALA A 193 34.01 6.46 9.35
CA ALA A 193 33.79 7.79 9.88
C ALA A 193 32.51 8.42 9.33
N GLY A 194 31.71 9.00 10.22
CA GLY A 194 30.41 9.58 9.88
C GLY A 194 29.25 8.59 9.77
N ARG A 195 29.50 7.28 9.99
CA ARG A 195 28.46 6.26 10.14
C ARG A 195 28.37 5.77 11.58
N ASP A 196 27.21 5.32 11.99
CA ASP A 196 26.96 4.73 13.31
C ASP A 196 26.92 3.19 13.28
N ALA A 197 26.94 2.60 12.08
CA ALA A 197 26.89 1.17 11.88
C ALA A 197 27.59 0.74 10.58
N VAL A 198 27.93 -0.55 10.47
CA VAL A 198 28.48 -1.17 9.25
C VAL A 198 27.93 -2.59 9.08
N ASN A 199 27.67 -2.99 7.83
CA ASN A 199 27.21 -4.35 7.53
C ASN A 199 28.30 -5.38 7.83
N LEU A 200 27.90 -6.50 8.41
CA LEU A 200 28.79 -7.65 8.57
C LEU A 200 28.96 -8.40 7.24
N MET A 201 30.18 -8.80 6.97
CA MET A 201 30.45 -9.73 5.89
C MET A 201 30.05 -11.16 6.30
N PRO A 202 29.67 -12.04 5.34
CA PRO A 202 29.19 -13.39 5.65
C PRO A 202 30.18 -14.23 6.50
N ASP A 203 31.48 -14.09 6.24
CA ASP A 203 32.53 -14.79 6.99
C ASP A 203 32.63 -14.32 8.46
N VAL A 204 32.38 -13.05 8.72
CA VAL A 204 32.27 -12.50 10.09
C VAL A 204 31.05 -13.07 10.80
N VAL A 205 29.91 -13.14 10.10
CA VAL A 205 28.70 -13.77 10.64
C VAL A 205 28.97 -15.23 11.04
N ASP A 206 29.62 -15.98 10.17
CA ASP A 206 29.95 -17.40 10.45
C ASP A 206 30.90 -17.55 11.64
N GLN A 207 31.94 -16.71 11.74
CA GLN A 207 32.82 -16.69 12.89
C GLN A 207 32.12 -16.37 14.21
N LEU A 208 31.16 -15.43 14.19
CA LEU A 208 30.35 -15.11 15.37
C LEU A 208 29.44 -16.28 15.76
N ARG A 209 28.86 -16.97 14.77
CA ARG A 209 28.06 -18.18 14.99
C ARG A 209 28.86 -19.33 15.63
N ASP A 210 30.06 -19.53 15.16
CA ASP A 210 30.98 -20.56 15.73
C ASP A 210 31.29 -20.27 17.20
N LYS A 211 31.24 -19.01 17.61
CA LYS A 211 31.37 -18.59 19.01
C LYS A 211 30.03 -18.55 19.77
N HIS A 212 28.99 -19.12 19.18
CA HIS A 212 27.63 -19.24 19.76
C HIS A 212 26.84 -17.92 19.89
N TYR A 213 27.20 -16.88 19.15
CA TYR A 213 26.35 -15.71 19.01
C TYR A 213 25.20 -16.01 18.06
N ILE A 214 23.99 -15.57 18.43
CA ILE A 214 22.80 -15.68 17.58
C ILE A 214 22.73 -14.48 16.66
N VAL A 215 23.39 -14.55 15.51
CA VAL A 215 23.47 -13.49 14.53
C VAL A 215 22.98 -13.97 13.16
N GLY A 216 22.34 -13.10 12.38
CA GLY A 216 21.92 -13.36 11.02
C GLY A 216 22.88 -12.74 9.99
N GLN A 217 22.57 -12.91 8.68
CA GLN A 217 23.42 -12.36 7.61
C GLN A 217 23.22 -10.85 7.40
N LEU A 218 22.04 -10.32 7.69
CA LEU A 218 21.67 -8.91 7.51
C LEU A 218 21.86 -8.13 8.81
N GLN A 219 22.99 -8.24 9.45
CA GLN A 219 23.24 -7.55 10.71
C GLN A 219 24.31 -6.49 10.54
N ARG A 220 24.24 -5.46 11.38
CA ARG A 220 25.21 -4.37 11.44
C ARG A 220 25.87 -4.32 12.80
N VAL A 221 27.11 -3.84 12.84
CA VAL A 221 27.84 -3.53 14.06
C VAL A 221 27.59 -2.09 14.41
N ILE A 222 27.26 -1.85 15.67
CA ILE A 222 27.19 -0.53 16.28
C ILE A 222 28.17 -0.45 17.44
N PHE A 223 28.76 0.70 17.61
CA PHE A 223 29.67 0.96 18.72
C PHE A 223 29.04 2.00 19.64
N PHE A 224 29.23 1.78 20.93
CA PHE A 224 28.83 2.74 21.94
C PHE A 224 29.82 3.91 21.95
N GLU A 225 29.34 5.15 22.16
CA GLU A 225 30.18 6.34 22.13
C GLU A 225 31.32 6.34 23.13
N PRO A 226 32.50 6.91 22.78
CA PRO A 226 33.66 7.01 23.68
C PRO A 226 33.34 7.82 24.95
N GLY A 227 33.75 7.33 26.10
CA GLY A 227 33.60 8.00 27.40
C GLY A 227 32.55 7.40 28.33
N VAL A 228 31.72 6.50 27.85
CA VAL A 228 30.90 5.58 28.61
C VAL A 228 31.53 4.18 28.44
N LYS A 229 31.08 3.15 29.15
CA LYS A 229 31.54 1.80 28.90
C LYS A 229 31.40 1.48 27.43
N GLU A 230 32.48 1.23 26.72
CA GLU A 230 32.42 0.82 25.33
C GLU A 230 31.68 -0.52 25.24
N SER A 231 30.67 -0.58 24.42
CA SER A 231 29.89 -1.78 24.10
C SER A 231 29.78 -1.91 22.60
N ARG A 232 29.81 -3.12 22.08
CA ARG A 232 29.72 -3.39 20.66
C ARG A 232 28.56 -4.34 20.44
N TRP A 233 27.58 -3.89 19.66
CA TRP A 233 26.35 -4.60 19.41
C TRP A 233 26.26 -5.01 17.94
N VAL A 234 25.74 -6.19 17.71
CA VAL A 234 25.28 -6.62 16.40
C VAL A 234 23.76 -6.63 16.42
N TYR A 235 23.12 -5.89 15.53
CA TYR A 235 21.66 -5.84 15.44
C TYR A 235 21.19 -6.21 14.04
N LEU A 236 19.97 -6.74 13.96
CA LEU A 236 19.30 -7.08 12.72
C LEU A 236 18.54 -5.86 12.18
N HIS A 237 18.68 -5.61 10.89
CA HIS A 237 17.74 -4.82 10.11
C HIS A 237 17.30 -5.62 8.89
N TYR A 238 16.03 -5.54 8.54
CA TYR A 238 15.54 -6.25 7.36
C TYR A 238 15.56 -5.34 6.12
N PHE A 239 15.12 -4.09 6.25
CA PHE A 239 15.03 -3.13 5.15
C PHE A 239 16.26 -2.21 5.09
N LYS A 240 16.32 -1.19 5.94
CA LYS A 240 17.38 -0.17 5.94
C LYS A 240 18.17 -0.19 7.24
N ASP A 241 19.40 0.29 7.18
CA ASP A 241 20.29 0.37 8.35
C ASP A 241 19.81 1.26 9.48
N GLY A 242 18.96 2.23 9.15
CA GLY A 242 18.25 3.06 10.13
C GLY A 242 17.05 2.39 10.79
N GLN A 243 16.70 1.15 10.40
CA GLN A 243 15.45 0.47 10.77
C GLN A 243 15.71 -0.83 11.55
N PRO A 244 16.15 -0.78 12.82
CA PRO A 244 16.38 -1.97 13.63
C PRO A 244 15.09 -2.78 13.81
N SER A 245 15.17 -4.09 13.56
CA SER A 245 14.03 -5.00 13.63
C SER A 245 13.60 -5.29 15.06
N LEU A 246 12.29 -5.26 15.29
CA LEU A 246 11.67 -5.55 16.58
C LEU A 246 11.63 -7.06 16.85
N ASN A 247 11.90 -7.43 18.10
CA ASN A 247 11.91 -8.83 18.55
C ASN A 247 10.55 -9.21 19.15
N TRP A 248 9.70 -9.82 18.34
CA TRP A 248 8.35 -10.27 18.74
C TRP A 248 8.37 -11.52 19.64
N LEU A 249 9.51 -12.20 19.80
CA LEU A 249 9.66 -13.39 20.66
C LEU A 249 10.34 -13.12 22.00
N ASP A 250 10.68 -11.87 22.28
CA ASP A 250 11.26 -11.55 23.59
C ASP A 250 10.26 -11.80 24.72
N PRO A 251 10.66 -12.48 25.81
CA PRO A 251 9.77 -12.83 26.94
C PRO A 251 9.23 -11.63 27.71
N SER A 252 9.79 -10.43 27.55
CA SER A 252 9.20 -9.19 28.11
C SER A 252 7.98 -8.71 27.35
N PHE A 253 7.72 -9.22 26.13
CA PHE A 253 6.66 -8.76 25.23
C PHE A 253 6.74 -7.25 24.88
N ALA A 254 7.95 -6.68 24.92
CA ALA A 254 8.14 -5.24 24.72
C ALA A 254 7.71 -4.79 23.32
N ALA A 255 8.03 -5.55 22.27
CA ALA A 255 7.61 -5.23 20.91
C ALA A 255 6.08 -5.21 20.77
N GLN A 256 5.39 -6.22 21.30
CA GLN A 256 3.93 -6.28 21.30
C GLN A 256 3.30 -5.12 22.06
N GLN A 257 3.86 -4.78 23.24
CA GLN A 257 3.39 -3.64 24.04
C GLN A 257 3.53 -2.32 23.26
N MET A 258 4.68 -2.10 22.61
CA MET A 258 4.93 -0.89 21.82
C MET A 258 3.96 -0.77 20.66
N ILE A 259 3.81 -1.83 19.85
CA ILE A 259 2.99 -1.79 18.63
C ILE A 259 1.49 -1.70 18.95
N ILE A 260 1.01 -2.42 19.96
CA ILE A 260 -0.38 -2.27 20.42
C ILE A 260 -0.61 -0.87 21.00
N GLY A 261 0.35 -0.33 21.74
CA GLY A 261 0.28 1.03 22.27
C GLY A 261 0.23 2.08 21.15
N ASP A 262 0.98 1.90 20.08
CA ASP A 262 0.95 2.73 18.88
C ASP A 262 -0.42 2.69 18.20
N ALA A 263 -0.97 1.50 17.96
CA ALA A 263 -2.30 1.34 17.38
C ALA A 263 -3.41 1.98 18.23
N LEU A 264 -3.34 1.82 19.55
CA LEU A 264 -4.28 2.47 20.48
C LEU A 264 -4.13 4.00 20.48
N HIS A 265 -2.91 4.52 20.34
CA HIS A 265 -2.65 5.96 20.21
C HIS A 265 -3.27 6.50 18.92
N ALA A 266 -3.04 5.83 17.79
CA ALA A 266 -3.61 6.22 16.51
C ALA A 266 -5.15 6.27 16.52
N ILE A 267 -5.81 5.28 17.14
CA ILE A 267 -7.28 5.22 17.20
C ILE A 267 -7.86 6.23 18.20
N ASP A 268 -7.36 6.24 19.44
CA ASP A 268 -8.01 6.95 20.55
C ASP A 268 -7.59 8.41 20.64
N VAL A 269 -6.33 8.72 20.32
CA VAL A 269 -5.80 10.09 20.42
C VAL A 269 -5.89 10.78 19.08
N MET A 270 -5.40 10.15 18.02
CA MET A 270 -5.33 10.76 16.69
C MET A 270 -6.63 10.61 15.89
N GLY A 271 -7.53 9.72 16.31
CA GLY A 271 -8.86 9.55 15.72
C GLY A 271 -8.90 8.76 14.42
N ALA A 272 -7.83 8.05 14.08
CA ALA A 272 -7.82 7.13 12.94
C ALA A 272 -8.88 6.03 13.11
N ARG A 273 -9.45 5.58 12.00
CA ARG A 273 -10.48 4.52 12.00
C ARG A 273 -10.02 3.25 11.33
N VAL A 274 -9.06 3.35 10.44
CA VAL A 274 -8.41 2.22 9.77
C VAL A 274 -6.91 2.40 9.92
N LEU A 275 -6.20 1.31 10.13
CA LEU A 275 -4.75 1.30 10.29
C LEU A 275 -4.12 0.41 9.23
N ARG A 276 -3.16 0.95 8.50
CA ARG A 276 -2.30 0.18 7.61
C ARG A 276 -1.22 -0.50 8.44
N LEU A 277 -1.04 -1.79 8.25
CA LEU A 277 0.04 -2.57 8.85
C LEU A 277 1.15 -2.73 7.81
N ASP A 278 2.18 -1.89 7.94
CA ASP A 278 3.33 -1.88 7.06
C ASP A 278 4.23 -3.09 7.32
N ALA A 279 4.71 -3.73 6.26
CA ALA A 279 5.69 -4.83 6.32
C ALA A 279 5.35 -5.92 7.37
N ASN A 280 4.07 -6.19 7.57
CA ASN A 280 3.59 -7.06 8.63
C ASN A 280 3.84 -8.57 8.37
N GLY A 281 4.35 -8.93 7.21
CA GLY A 281 4.86 -10.27 6.89
C GLY A 281 6.21 -10.61 7.56
N PHE A 282 6.88 -9.64 8.18
CA PHE A 282 8.28 -9.73 8.63
C PHE A 282 8.44 -9.66 10.16
N LEU A 283 7.43 -10.10 10.93
CA LEU A 283 7.47 -10.03 12.40
C LEU A 283 8.32 -11.13 13.05
N GLY A 284 8.42 -12.27 12.41
CA GLY A 284 9.22 -13.39 12.88
C GLY A 284 10.62 -13.35 12.27
N VAL A 285 11.61 -13.75 13.06
CA VAL A 285 12.98 -13.99 12.58
C VAL A 285 13.47 -15.30 13.15
N GLU A 286 13.79 -16.26 12.27
CA GLU A 286 14.31 -17.56 12.67
C GLU A 286 15.58 -17.88 11.92
N ARG A 287 16.63 -18.25 12.69
CA ARG A 287 17.92 -18.67 12.12
C ARG A 287 17.76 -20.01 11.40
N ARG A 288 18.22 -20.08 10.16
CA ARG A 288 18.37 -21.33 9.41
C ARG A 288 19.78 -21.90 9.57
N ALA A 289 19.91 -23.21 9.38
CA ALA A 289 21.20 -23.87 9.37
C ALA A 289 22.10 -23.37 8.23
N GLU A 290 21.48 -23.11 7.08
CA GLU A 290 22.14 -22.59 5.89
C GLU A 290 21.31 -21.42 5.30
N GLY A 291 21.97 -20.44 4.69
CA GLY A 291 21.35 -19.30 4.04
C GLY A 291 20.96 -18.17 5.00
N THR A 292 20.11 -17.27 4.51
CA THR A 292 19.59 -16.13 5.28
C THR A 292 18.61 -16.57 6.36
N ALA A 293 18.48 -15.77 7.43
CA ALA A 293 17.43 -15.99 8.42
C ALA A 293 16.05 -15.98 7.76
N TRP A 294 15.15 -16.86 8.21
CA TRP A 294 13.78 -16.88 7.74
C TRP A 294 12.98 -15.79 8.43
N SER A 295 12.41 -14.88 7.66
CA SER A 295 11.55 -13.83 8.18
C SER A 295 10.25 -13.70 7.36
N GLU A 296 10.38 -13.63 6.05
CA GLU A 296 9.24 -13.54 5.14
C GLU A 296 8.32 -14.77 5.30
N SER A 297 7.03 -14.54 5.45
CA SER A 297 6.02 -15.59 5.67
C SER A 297 6.24 -16.44 6.94
N HIS A 298 6.98 -15.95 7.93
CA HIS A 298 7.22 -16.68 9.15
C HIS A 298 5.89 -16.89 9.93
N PRO A 299 5.61 -18.10 10.51
CA PRO A 299 4.37 -18.36 11.25
C PRO A 299 4.06 -17.37 12.37
N LEU A 300 5.08 -16.79 13.01
CA LEU A 300 4.92 -15.74 14.00
C LEU A 300 4.25 -14.49 13.43
N SER A 301 4.46 -14.18 12.15
CA SER A 301 3.79 -13.07 11.49
C SER A 301 2.28 -13.25 11.47
N ILE A 302 1.79 -14.47 11.23
CA ILE A 302 0.35 -14.78 11.30
C ILE A 302 -0.18 -14.51 12.71
N THR A 303 0.48 -15.08 13.74
CA THR A 303 0.04 -14.94 15.14
C THR A 303 0.15 -13.50 15.63
N GLY A 304 1.24 -12.80 15.31
CA GLY A 304 1.44 -11.40 15.67
C GLY A 304 0.39 -10.49 15.05
N ASN A 305 0.07 -10.70 13.77
CA ASN A 305 -0.98 -9.95 13.08
C ASN A 305 -2.37 -10.24 13.61
N GLN A 306 -2.69 -11.48 13.98
CA GLN A 306 -3.96 -11.82 14.65
C GLN A 306 -4.11 -11.08 15.96
N LEU A 307 -3.05 -11.03 16.78
CA LEU A 307 -3.05 -10.30 18.04
C LEU A 307 -3.27 -8.79 17.81
N LEU A 308 -2.51 -8.19 16.90
CA LEU A 308 -2.58 -6.76 16.60
C LEU A 308 -3.94 -6.37 16.01
N ALA A 309 -4.40 -7.06 14.97
CA ALA A 309 -5.68 -6.80 14.33
C ALA A 309 -6.86 -7.03 15.31
N GLY A 310 -6.76 -8.05 16.17
CA GLY A 310 -7.73 -8.28 17.24
C GLY A 310 -7.79 -7.11 18.24
N ALA A 311 -6.64 -6.57 18.65
CA ALA A 311 -6.57 -5.40 19.53
C ALA A 311 -7.17 -4.16 18.87
N ILE A 312 -6.87 -3.92 17.59
CA ILE A 312 -7.42 -2.81 16.79
C ILE A 312 -8.95 -2.90 16.71
N ARG A 313 -9.50 -4.07 16.32
CA ARG A 313 -10.97 -4.27 16.26
C ARG A 313 -11.63 -4.09 17.63
N LYS A 314 -11.04 -4.62 18.69
CA LYS A 314 -11.53 -4.46 20.05
C LYS A 314 -11.59 -2.99 20.47
N ALA A 315 -10.62 -2.17 20.04
CA ALA A 315 -10.58 -0.73 20.28
C ALA A 315 -11.52 0.09 19.36
N GLY A 316 -12.18 -0.55 18.40
CA GLY A 316 -13.17 0.09 17.51
C GLY A 316 -12.65 0.49 16.14
N GLY A 317 -11.40 0.17 15.81
CA GLY A 317 -10.79 0.35 14.49
C GLY A 317 -10.93 -0.86 13.58
N PHE A 318 -10.36 -0.74 12.40
CA PHE A 318 -10.08 -1.82 11.45
C PHE A 318 -8.64 -1.72 10.97
N SER A 319 -8.14 -2.81 10.36
CA SER A 319 -6.78 -2.82 9.82
C SER A 319 -6.72 -3.38 8.42
N PHE A 320 -5.72 -2.95 7.67
CA PHE A 320 -5.33 -3.60 6.44
C PHE A 320 -3.83 -3.85 6.38
N GLN A 321 -3.45 -4.83 5.60
CA GLN A 321 -2.08 -5.30 5.52
C GLN A 321 -1.47 -5.02 4.17
N GLU A 322 -0.17 -4.78 4.19
CA GLU A 322 0.67 -4.74 3.01
C GLU A 322 1.45 -6.05 2.91
N LEU A 323 1.04 -6.90 1.97
CA LEU A 323 1.65 -8.21 1.73
C LEU A 323 1.88 -8.41 0.25
N ASN A 324 3.13 -8.23 -0.18
CA ASN A 324 3.58 -8.66 -1.50
C ASN A 324 4.19 -10.07 -1.37
N LEU A 325 3.33 -11.05 -1.11
CA LEU A 325 3.69 -12.44 -0.82
C LEU A 325 2.96 -13.40 -1.79
N THR A 326 3.06 -14.69 -1.53
CA THR A 326 2.30 -15.69 -2.30
C THR A 326 0.79 -15.56 -2.02
N ILE A 327 -0.02 -16.08 -2.95
CA ILE A 327 -1.49 -16.11 -2.74
C ILE A 327 -1.83 -16.96 -1.52
N ASP A 328 -1.07 -18.03 -1.25
CA ASP A 328 -1.18 -18.88 -0.05
C ASP A 328 -1.00 -18.08 1.23
N ASP A 329 0.03 -17.24 1.27
CA ASP A 329 0.34 -16.39 2.43
C ASP A 329 -0.78 -15.36 2.66
N ILE A 330 -1.24 -14.71 1.58
CA ILE A 330 -2.33 -13.73 1.66
C ILE A 330 -3.61 -14.41 2.16
N ALA A 331 -3.94 -15.61 1.66
CA ALA A 331 -5.09 -16.38 2.10
C ALA A 331 -4.98 -16.77 3.59
N SER A 332 -3.81 -17.26 4.04
CA SER A 332 -3.62 -17.69 5.43
C SER A 332 -3.56 -16.50 6.41
N MET A 333 -2.89 -15.41 6.05
CA MET A 333 -2.82 -14.21 6.88
C MET A 333 -4.14 -13.44 6.97
N GLY A 334 -5.01 -13.54 5.96
CA GLY A 334 -6.36 -13.00 5.98
C GLY A 334 -7.30 -13.70 6.98
N GLN A 335 -6.97 -14.92 7.42
CA GLN A 335 -7.79 -15.68 8.37
C GLN A 335 -7.57 -15.21 9.81
N GLY A 336 -8.37 -14.23 10.25
CA GLY A 336 -8.31 -13.71 11.63
C GLY A 336 -7.28 -12.59 11.84
N GLY A 337 -6.42 -12.32 10.85
CA GLY A 337 -5.49 -11.20 10.83
C GLY A 337 -6.16 -9.86 10.49
N ALA A 338 -5.54 -9.06 9.64
CA ALA A 338 -6.09 -7.80 9.18
C ALA A 338 -7.43 -7.98 8.44
N ASP A 339 -8.27 -6.94 8.46
CA ASP A 339 -9.60 -6.98 7.85
C ASP A 339 -9.53 -6.88 6.32
N LEU A 340 -8.54 -6.16 5.81
CA LEU A 340 -8.32 -5.96 4.38
C LEU A 340 -6.84 -6.21 4.04
N SER A 341 -6.55 -6.39 2.74
CA SER A 341 -5.21 -6.55 2.20
C SER A 341 -5.08 -5.82 0.87
N TYR A 342 -3.93 -5.20 0.59
CA TYR A 342 -3.66 -4.69 -0.76
C TYR A 342 -3.70 -5.82 -1.79
N ASP A 343 -4.27 -5.53 -2.94
CA ASP A 343 -4.32 -6.44 -4.08
C ASP A 343 -3.04 -6.37 -4.91
N PHE A 344 -1.98 -6.99 -4.42
CA PHE A 344 -0.76 -7.22 -5.20
C PHE A 344 -0.90 -8.36 -6.22
N ILE A 345 -2.02 -9.10 -6.17
CA ILE A 345 -2.27 -10.27 -7.04
C ILE A 345 -2.70 -9.81 -8.43
N THR A 346 -3.74 -8.97 -8.49
CA THR A 346 -4.34 -8.60 -9.77
C THR A 346 -3.85 -7.26 -10.31
N ARG A 347 -3.17 -6.43 -9.50
CA ARG A 347 -2.64 -5.13 -9.95
C ARG A 347 -1.65 -5.25 -11.11
N PRO A 348 -0.59 -6.05 -11.08
CA PRO A 348 0.28 -6.24 -12.25
C PRO A 348 -0.48 -6.88 -13.42
N ALA A 349 -1.47 -7.72 -13.16
CA ALA A 349 -2.19 -8.45 -14.21
C ALA A 349 -3.12 -7.54 -15.04
N TYR A 350 -3.82 -6.58 -14.43
CA TYR A 350 -4.64 -5.64 -15.22
C TYR A 350 -3.80 -4.61 -15.96
N GLN A 351 -2.63 -4.24 -15.41
CA GLN A 351 -1.67 -3.42 -16.15
C GLN A 351 -1.07 -4.17 -17.35
N HIS A 352 -0.77 -5.45 -17.15
CA HIS A 352 -0.38 -6.32 -18.26
C HIS A 352 -1.46 -6.40 -19.35
N ALA A 353 -2.73 -6.54 -18.95
CA ALA A 353 -3.86 -6.57 -19.90
C ALA A 353 -3.94 -5.27 -20.72
N LEU A 354 -3.76 -4.12 -20.09
CA LEU A 354 -3.72 -2.83 -20.79
C LEU A 354 -2.56 -2.76 -21.81
N LEU A 355 -1.38 -3.21 -21.41
CA LEU A 355 -0.17 -3.11 -22.26
C LEU A 355 -0.18 -4.07 -23.44
N THR A 356 -0.79 -5.23 -23.28
CA THR A 356 -0.76 -6.31 -24.29
C THR A 356 -2.06 -6.44 -25.08
N GLY A 357 -3.16 -5.85 -24.60
CA GLY A 357 -4.50 -6.02 -25.18
C GLY A 357 -5.09 -7.41 -24.93
N THR A 358 -4.53 -8.20 -23.99
CA THR A 358 -5.04 -9.55 -23.65
C THR A 358 -5.29 -9.68 -22.15
N THR A 359 -6.47 -10.16 -21.79
CA THR A 359 -6.91 -10.31 -20.39
C THR A 359 -6.65 -11.71 -19.82
N GLU A 360 -5.99 -12.60 -20.57
CA GLU A 360 -5.85 -14.01 -20.17
C GLU A 360 -5.09 -14.16 -18.85
N PHE A 361 -3.97 -13.44 -18.69
CA PHE A 361 -3.23 -13.44 -17.43
C PHE A 361 -4.07 -12.84 -16.28
N LEU A 362 -4.80 -11.77 -16.53
CA LEU A 362 -5.70 -11.17 -15.54
C LEU A 362 -6.81 -12.15 -15.11
N ARG A 363 -7.44 -12.84 -16.07
CA ARG A 363 -8.45 -13.86 -15.76
C ARG A 363 -7.86 -15.05 -14.99
N LEU A 364 -6.63 -15.45 -15.32
CA LEU A 364 -5.90 -16.46 -14.54
C LEU A 364 -5.75 -16.01 -13.07
N MET A 365 -5.29 -14.79 -12.83
CA MET A 365 -5.08 -14.28 -11.46
C MET A 365 -6.39 -14.13 -10.68
N LEU A 366 -7.46 -13.64 -11.30
CA LEU A 366 -8.79 -13.54 -10.67
C LEU A 366 -9.34 -14.94 -10.29
N ARG A 367 -9.11 -15.95 -11.10
CA ARG A 367 -9.49 -17.33 -10.80
C ARG A 367 -8.65 -17.93 -9.68
N GLN A 368 -7.35 -17.57 -9.58
CA GLN A 368 -6.50 -17.97 -8.46
C GLN A 368 -7.01 -17.37 -7.13
N VAL A 369 -7.35 -16.09 -7.08
CA VAL A 369 -7.96 -15.46 -5.89
C VAL A 369 -9.14 -16.28 -5.39
N HIS A 370 -10.03 -16.72 -6.30
CA HIS A 370 -11.18 -17.54 -5.96
C HIS A 370 -10.79 -18.96 -5.52
N ALA A 371 -9.86 -19.61 -6.23
CA ALA A 371 -9.41 -20.98 -5.95
C ALA A 371 -8.74 -21.10 -4.58
N TYR A 372 -8.03 -20.08 -4.14
CA TYR A 372 -7.40 -20.00 -2.81
C TYR A 372 -8.36 -19.56 -1.69
N GLY A 373 -9.63 -19.33 -2.02
CA GLY A 373 -10.67 -18.97 -1.03
C GLY A 373 -10.49 -17.56 -0.45
N ILE A 374 -9.76 -16.68 -1.11
CA ILE A 374 -9.69 -15.26 -0.72
C ILE A 374 -11.05 -14.63 -1.04
N ASP A 375 -11.67 -14.01 -0.04
CA ASP A 375 -12.88 -13.20 -0.24
C ASP A 375 -12.48 -11.89 -0.96
N PRO A 376 -12.91 -11.63 -2.22
CA PRO A 376 -12.56 -10.39 -2.89
C PRO A 376 -12.97 -9.13 -2.14
N ALA A 377 -13.96 -9.22 -1.23
CA ALA A 377 -14.33 -8.12 -0.35
C ALA A 377 -13.24 -7.75 0.68
N SER A 378 -12.24 -8.60 0.86
CA SER A 378 -11.07 -8.31 1.71
C SER A 378 -9.94 -7.59 0.96
N LEU A 379 -10.07 -7.34 -0.34
CA LEU A 379 -9.03 -6.73 -1.15
C LEU A 379 -9.19 -5.21 -1.26
N ILE A 380 -8.07 -4.52 -1.35
CA ILE A 380 -7.97 -3.10 -1.67
C ILE A 380 -7.40 -3.01 -3.08
N HIS A 381 -8.28 -2.72 -4.02
CA HIS A 381 -7.93 -2.51 -5.42
C HIS A 381 -7.42 -1.08 -5.60
N ALA A 382 -6.14 -0.93 -5.94
CA ALA A 382 -5.50 0.38 -6.07
C ALA A 382 -5.05 0.66 -7.51
N LEU A 383 -5.24 1.89 -7.98
CA LEU A 383 -4.62 2.37 -9.22
C LEU A 383 -3.13 2.56 -9.00
N GLN A 384 -2.77 3.62 -8.29
CA GLN A 384 -1.39 3.91 -7.90
C GLN A 384 -1.33 4.09 -6.39
N ASN A 385 -0.28 3.57 -5.78
CA ASN A 385 0.14 3.90 -4.42
C ASN A 385 1.50 4.61 -4.49
N HIS A 386 2.20 4.74 -3.38
CA HIS A 386 3.51 5.35 -3.30
C HIS A 386 4.67 4.45 -3.79
N ASP A 387 4.41 3.15 -4.01
CA ASP A 387 5.41 2.21 -4.49
C ASP A 387 5.43 2.11 -6.01
N GLU A 388 6.46 1.51 -6.54
CA GLU A 388 6.55 1.16 -7.96
C GLU A 388 5.43 0.19 -8.38
N LEU A 389 5.28 0.01 -9.68
CA LEU A 389 4.52 -1.12 -10.20
C LEU A 389 5.36 -2.38 -9.99
N THR A 390 5.01 -3.15 -8.98
CA THR A 390 5.75 -4.36 -8.59
C THR A 390 5.51 -5.49 -9.58
N LEU A 391 6.60 -6.06 -10.11
CA LEU A 391 6.60 -7.18 -11.04
C LEU A 391 7.26 -8.43 -10.44
N GLU A 392 7.27 -8.55 -9.13
CA GLU A 392 7.86 -9.71 -8.46
C GLU A 392 7.12 -10.99 -8.77
N LEU A 393 5.79 -10.93 -8.84
CA LEU A 393 4.92 -12.09 -9.09
C LEU A 393 5.32 -13.27 -8.18
N VAL A 394 5.42 -12.99 -6.89
CA VAL A 394 6.04 -13.87 -5.86
C VAL A 394 5.44 -15.28 -5.87
N HIS A 395 4.16 -15.40 -6.13
CA HIS A 395 3.46 -16.69 -6.23
C HIS A 395 4.15 -17.66 -7.21
N PHE A 396 4.57 -17.18 -8.38
CA PHE A 396 5.21 -17.97 -9.43
C PHE A 396 6.73 -18.13 -9.24
N TRP A 397 7.29 -17.42 -8.25
CA TRP A 397 8.74 -17.41 -8.01
C TRP A 397 9.17 -18.34 -6.88
N THR A 398 8.34 -18.50 -5.85
CA THR A 398 8.66 -19.24 -4.63
C THR A 398 7.98 -20.61 -4.60
N LEU A 399 6.81 -20.71 -3.99
CA LEU A 399 6.13 -21.99 -3.74
C LEU A 399 5.68 -22.68 -5.03
N HIS A 400 5.24 -21.94 -6.04
CA HIS A 400 4.64 -22.45 -7.26
C HIS A 400 5.55 -22.31 -8.49
N ALA A 401 6.86 -22.17 -8.27
CA ALA A 401 7.85 -22.00 -9.35
C ALA A 401 7.83 -23.16 -10.39
N HIS A 402 7.50 -24.36 -9.95
CA HIS A 402 7.47 -25.57 -10.80
C HIS A 402 6.06 -26.08 -11.10
N ASP A 403 5.04 -25.43 -10.60
CA ASP A 403 3.66 -25.78 -10.91
C ASP A 403 3.32 -25.40 -12.35
N THR A 404 2.33 -26.09 -12.92
CA THR A 404 1.94 -25.95 -14.30
C THR A 404 0.82 -24.97 -14.48
N PHE A 405 1.01 -23.97 -15.34
CA PHE A 405 0.03 -22.95 -15.70
C PHE A 405 -0.23 -22.95 -17.21
N HIS A 406 -1.48 -22.72 -17.59
CA HIS A 406 -1.89 -22.57 -18.99
C HIS A 406 -2.01 -21.08 -19.32
N TYR A 407 -1.35 -20.66 -20.39
CA TYR A 407 -1.35 -19.27 -20.87
C TYR A 407 -1.12 -19.24 -22.38
N GLN A 408 -1.94 -18.50 -23.14
CA GLN A 408 -1.89 -18.37 -24.61
C GLN A 408 -1.80 -19.72 -25.35
N GLY A 409 -2.63 -20.67 -24.89
CA GLY A 409 -2.67 -22.02 -25.49
C GLY A 409 -1.44 -22.88 -25.24
N GLN A 410 -0.50 -22.42 -24.42
CA GLN A 410 0.72 -23.14 -24.04
C GLN A 410 0.71 -23.48 -22.55
N THR A 411 1.64 -24.33 -22.16
CA THR A 411 1.79 -24.75 -20.76
C THR A 411 3.17 -24.35 -20.27
N PHE A 412 3.21 -23.60 -19.16
CA PHE A 412 4.43 -23.07 -18.58
C PHE A 412 4.61 -23.53 -17.12
N PRO A 413 5.84 -23.86 -16.69
CA PRO A 413 6.18 -23.81 -15.26
C PRO A 413 6.03 -22.38 -14.73
N GLY A 414 5.67 -22.23 -13.45
CA GLY A 414 5.41 -20.91 -12.84
C GLY A 414 6.56 -19.92 -13.02
N ASN A 415 7.80 -20.35 -12.75
CA ASN A 415 8.98 -19.48 -12.92
C ASN A 415 9.18 -19.01 -14.38
N ILE A 416 8.85 -19.83 -15.36
CA ILE A 416 8.93 -19.46 -16.78
C ILE A 416 7.80 -18.53 -17.16
N LEU A 417 6.56 -18.80 -16.73
CA LEU A 417 5.44 -17.87 -16.93
C LEU A 417 5.75 -16.50 -16.32
N ARG A 418 6.29 -16.48 -15.10
CA ARG A 418 6.72 -15.24 -14.44
C ARG A 418 7.68 -14.40 -15.31
N GLU A 419 8.75 -15.03 -15.79
CA GLU A 419 9.72 -14.29 -16.60
C GLU A 419 9.10 -13.81 -17.92
N HIS A 420 8.26 -14.62 -18.55
CA HIS A 420 7.55 -14.23 -19.78
C HIS A 420 6.68 -12.97 -19.55
N ILE A 421 5.83 -12.96 -18.53
CA ILE A 421 4.98 -11.81 -18.18
C ILE A 421 5.84 -10.58 -17.86
N ARG A 422 6.93 -10.74 -17.11
CA ARG A 422 7.85 -9.66 -16.75
C ARG A 422 8.54 -9.05 -17.97
N GLU A 423 9.02 -9.89 -18.88
CA GLU A 423 9.66 -9.45 -20.12
C GLU A 423 8.70 -8.63 -20.98
N GLU A 424 7.47 -9.10 -21.19
CA GLU A 424 6.43 -8.35 -21.90
C GLU A 424 6.16 -6.97 -21.27
N MET A 425 6.08 -6.92 -19.94
CA MET A 425 5.83 -5.65 -19.22
C MET A 425 7.04 -4.72 -19.28
N TYR A 426 8.26 -5.22 -19.04
CA TYR A 426 9.47 -4.38 -19.10
C TYR A 426 9.72 -3.81 -20.49
N GLU A 427 9.49 -4.58 -21.55
CA GLU A 427 9.62 -4.14 -22.92
C GLU A 427 8.71 -2.93 -23.20
N LYS A 428 7.48 -2.97 -22.74
CA LYS A 428 6.48 -1.92 -23.00
C LYS A 428 6.54 -0.74 -22.05
N LEU A 429 6.94 -0.95 -20.80
CA LEU A 429 6.91 0.07 -19.75
C LEU A 429 8.20 0.85 -19.56
N SER A 430 9.30 0.45 -20.19
CA SER A 430 10.60 1.09 -19.96
C SER A 430 11.47 1.10 -21.21
N GLY A 431 12.68 1.66 -21.11
CA GLY A 431 13.66 1.71 -22.19
C GLY A 431 13.19 2.56 -23.36
N GLU A 432 13.37 2.10 -24.60
CA GLU A 432 13.04 2.86 -25.81
C GLU A 432 11.54 3.09 -26.02
N HIS A 433 10.69 2.21 -25.45
CA HIS A 433 9.23 2.33 -25.59
C HIS A 433 8.65 3.38 -24.64
N ALA A 434 9.16 3.47 -23.39
CA ALA A 434 8.72 4.41 -22.39
C ALA A 434 9.93 4.97 -21.60
N PRO A 435 10.75 5.86 -22.19
CA PRO A 435 12.00 6.33 -21.60
C PRO A 435 11.81 7.16 -20.33
N TYR A 436 10.60 7.62 -20.07
CA TYR A 436 10.22 8.39 -18.90
C TYR A 436 9.86 7.53 -17.68
N ASN A 437 9.70 6.21 -17.85
CA ASN A 437 9.53 5.24 -16.77
C ASN A 437 10.86 4.54 -16.51
N LEU A 438 11.22 4.37 -15.25
CA LEU A 438 12.49 3.78 -14.88
C LEU A 438 12.32 2.41 -14.26
N LYS A 439 13.21 1.48 -14.58
CA LYS A 439 13.27 0.18 -13.88
C LYS A 439 13.65 0.42 -12.42
N PHE A 440 12.90 -0.20 -11.51
CA PHE A 440 13.24 -0.22 -10.09
C PHE A 440 13.94 -1.53 -9.76
N VAL A 441 15.24 -1.43 -9.46
CA VAL A 441 16.11 -2.58 -9.18
C VAL A 441 15.85 -3.72 -10.19
N THR A 442 15.42 -4.88 -9.73
CA THR A 442 15.09 -6.04 -10.57
C THR A 442 13.59 -6.36 -10.58
N ASN A 443 12.78 -5.65 -9.79
CA ASN A 443 11.47 -6.15 -9.36
C ASN A 443 10.28 -5.29 -9.78
N GLY A 444 10.49 -4.16 -10.45
CA GLY A 444 9.38 -3.29 -10.80
C GLY A 444 9.73 -2.17 -11.76
N VAL A 445 8.76 -1.29 -11.98
CA VAL A 445 8.89 -0.09 -12.80
C VAL A 445 8.34 1.12 -12.03
N SER A 446 9.16 2.15 -11.92
CA SER A 446 8.77 3.44 -11.36
C SER A 446 8.01 4.24 -12.40
N CYS A 447 6.69 4.31 -12.23
CA CYS A 447 5.76 4.91 -13.18
C CYS A 447 4.49 5.42 -12.48
N THR A 448 3.79 6.37 -13.08
CA THR A 448 2.43 6.78 -12.69
C THR A 448 1.39 6.02 -13.52
N THR A 449 0.14 5.95 -13.08
CA THR A 449 -0.95 5.38 -13.90
C THR A 449 -1.05 6.06 -15.26
N ALA A 450 -0.98 7.40 -15.28
CA ALA A 450 -1.00 8.15 -16.54
C ALA A 450 0.19 7.80 -17.45
N SER A 451 1.40 7.59 -16.92
CA SER A 451 2.56 7.21 -17.71
C SER A 451 2.53 5.76 -18.20
N ILE A 452 1.86 4.85 -17.48
CA ILE A 452 1.57 3.49 -17.96
C ILE A 452 0.62 3.55 -19.17
N ILE A 453 -0.44 4.34 -19.07
CA ILE A 453 -1.39 4.52 -20.17
C ILE A 453 -0.71 5.16 -21.38
N THR A 454 0.14 6.15 -21.16
CA THR A 454 0.94 6.81 -22.20
C THR A 454 1.84 5.79 -22.92
N ALA A 455 2.46 4.88 -22.17
CA ALA A 455 3.26 3.79 -22.73
C ALA A 455 2.41 2.80 -23.55
N ALA A 456 1.21 2.44 -23.06
CA ALA A 456 0.26 1.56 -23.77
C ALA A 456 -0.19 2.17 -25.11
N LEU A 457 -0.29 3.50 -25.19
CA LEU A 457 -0.60 4.24 -26.43
C LEU A 457 0.61 4.43 -27.35
N GLY A 458 1.81 3.98 -26.96
CA GLY A 458 3.04 4.09 -27.74
C GLY A 458 3.61 5.51 -27.81
N ILE A 459 3.20 6.41 -26.93
CA ILE A 459 3.72 7.78 -26.84
C ILE A 459 5.07 7.74 -26.13
N ARG A 460 6.15 8.04 -26.85
CA ARG A 460 7.54 7.94 -26.35
C ARG A 460 8.05 9.25 -25.75
N ASP A 461 7.48 10.37 -26.14
CA ASP A 461 7.88 11.70 -25.70
C ASP A 461 6.69 12.42 -25.06
N LEU A 462 6.75 12.62 -23.73
CA LEU A 462 5.70 13.28 -22.96
C LEU A 462 5.46 14.75 -23.35
N SER A 463 6.45 15.38 -24.02
CA SER A 463 6.31 16.77 -24.50
C SER A 463 5.38 16.88 -25.71
N THR A 464 5.17 15.80 -26.43
CA THR A 464 4.34 15.76 -27.65
C THR A 464 2.86 15.46 -27.38
N ILE A 465 2.47 15.19 -26.14
CA ILE A 465 1.09 14.88 -25.77
C ILE A 465 0.15 16.02 -26.14
N THR A 466 -0.82 15.73 -27.01
CA THR A 466 -1.86 16.64 -27.50
C THR A 466 -3.14 16.55 -26.65
N ASP A 467 -4.08 17.48 -26.86
CA ASP A 467 -5.40 17.44 -26.20
C ASP A 467 -6.19 16.15 -26.55
N ALA A 468 -6.02 15.63 -27.77
CA ALA A 468 -6.63 14.37 -28.18
C ALA A 468 -6.04 13.18 -27.41
N ASP A 469 -4.71 13.18 -27.22
CA ASP A 469 -4.04 12.16 -26.41
C ASP A 469 -4.50 12.24 -24.93
N ILE A 470 -4.65 13.45 -24.38
CA ILE A 470 -5.17 13.66 -23.02
C ILE A 470 -6.55 13.05 -22.88
N GLN A 471 -7.45 13.26 -23.84
CA GLN A 471 -8.79 12.67 -23.81
C GLN A 471 -8.74 11.14 -23.86
N GLN A 472 -7.87 10.57 -24.69
CA GLN A 472 -7.69 9.12 -24.78
C GLN A 472 -7.06 8.54 -23.51
N ILE A 473 -6.04 9.20 -22.95
CA ILE A 473 -5.45 8.83 -21.65
C ILE A 473 -6.51 8.86 -20.55
N GLN A 474 -7.33 9.89 -20.48
CA GLN A 474 -8.42 9.99 -19.51
C GLN A 474 -9.45 8.87 -19.69
N HIS A 475 -9.82 8.54 -20.93
CA HIS A 475 -10.75 7.46 -21.24
C HIS A 475 -10.23 6.10 -20.74
N ILE A 476 -8.98 5.77 -21.03
CA ILE A 476 -8.33 4.53 -20.56
C ILE A 476 -8.17 4.55 -19.04
N HIS A 477 -7.83 5.70 -18.45
CA HIS A 477 -7.75 5.82 -16.98
C HIS A 477 -9.09 5.49 -16.32
N LEU A 478 -10.20 5.93 -16.91
CA LEU A 478 -11.56 5.60 -16.45
C LEU A 478 -11.90 4.11 -16.64
N LEU A 479 -11.39 3.45 -17.68
CA LEU A 479 -11.48 1.98 -17.79
C LEU A 479 -10.81 1.29 -16.60
N LEU A 480 -9.59 1.74 -16.21
CA LEU A 480 -8.88 1.19 -15.05
C LEU A 480 -9.60 1.52 -13.74
N VAL A 481 -10.21 2.70 -13.63
CA VAL A 481 -11.11 3.04 -12.50
C VAL A 481 -12.26 2.03 -12.45
N MET A 482 -12.93 1.75 -13.57
CA MET A 482 -14.03 0.79 -13.60
C MET A 482 -13.59 -0.61 -13.19
N TYR A 483 -12.43 -1.08 -13.65
CA TYR A 483 -11.87 -2.36 -13.23
C TYR A 483 -11.77 -2.43 -11.70
N ASN A 484 -11.19 -1.41 -11.08
CA ASN A 484 -10.94 -1.39 -9.62
C ASN A 484 -12.20 -1.08 -8.80
N ALA A 485 -13.03 -0.12 -9.25
CA ALA A 485 -14.17 0.36 -8.49
C ALA A 485 -15.42 -0.54 -8.61
N MET A 486 -15.56 -1.36 -9.66
CA MET A 486 -16.73 -2.22 -9.87
C MET A 486 -16.55 -3.64 -9.29
N GLN A 487 -15.59 -3.81 -8.39
CA GLN A 487 -15.32 -5.02 -7.63
C GLN A 487 -15.70 -4.86 -6.15
N PRO A 488 -15.94 -5.98 -5.40
CA PRO A 488 -16.10 -5.93 -3.95
C PRO A 488 -14.80 -5.46 -3.27
N GLY A 489 -14.87 -5.14 -1.98
CA GLY A 489 -13.73 -4.62 -1.21
C GLY A 489 -13.60 -3.10 -1.31
N VAL A 490 -12.39 -2.60 -1.26
CA VAL A 490 -12.10 -1.16 -1.25
C VAL A 490 -11.48 -0.74 -2.58
N PHE A 491 -11.84 0.45 -3.06
CA PHE A 491 -11.15 1.11 -4.15
C PHE A 491 -10.26 2.25 -3.61
N ALA A 492 -8.97 2.20 -3.91
CA ALA A 492 -8.01 3.22 -3.56
C ALA A 492 -7.39 3.87 -4.81
N LEU A 493 -7.13 5.17 -4.73
CA LEU A 493 -6.43 5.92 -5.77
C LEU A 493 -5.49 6.95 -5.11
N SER A 494 -4.58 7.50 -5.88
CA SER A 494 -3.59 8.48 -5.40
C SER A 494 -3.96 9.92 -5.78
N GLY A 495 -3.28 10.90 -5.18
CA GLY A 495 -3.34 12.28 -5.64
C GLY A 495 -2.86 12.44 -7.08
N TRP A 496 -1.89 11.64 -7.50
CA TRP A 496 -1.38 11.62 -8.88
C TRP A 496 -2.43 11.13 -9.88
N ASP A 497 -3.25 10.13 -9.53
CA ASP A 497 -4.37 9.68 -10.36
C ASP A 497 -5.40 10.80 -10.56
N LEU A 498 -5.75 11.52 -9.48
CA LEU A 498 -6.77 12.57 -9.50
C LEU A 498 -6.42 13.74 -10.42
N VAL A 499 -5.15 14.05 -10.61
CA VAL A 499 -4.70 15.12 -11.51
C VAL A 499 -4.09 14.60 -12.81
N GLY A 500 -4.00 13.28 -13.00
CA GLY A 500 -3.36 12.68 -14.17
C GLY A 500 -1.88 13.07 -14.28
N ALA A 501 -1.12 12.90 -13.18
CA ALA A 501 0.28 13.27 -13.15
C ALA A 501 1.12 12.29 -13.96
N LEU A 502 2.01 12.83 -14.80
CA LEU A 502 3.05 12.09 -15.50
C LEU A 502 4.27 11.91 -14.59
N THR A 503 5.22 11.09 -15.00
CA THR A 503 6.51 10.98 -14.33
C THR A 503 7.34 12.25 -14.49
N LEU A 504 8.17 12.54 -13.48
CA LEU A 504 9.18 13.60 -13.57
C LEU A 504 10.29 13.21 -14.55
N PRO A 505 10.89 14.18 -15.26
CA PRO A 505 12.17 13.97 -15.92
C PRO A 505 13.22 13.50 -14.91
N ALA A 506 13.95 12.42 -15.24
CA ALA A 506 14.92 11.83 -14.32
C ALA A 506 15.98 12.81 -13.83
N GLU A 507 16.41 13.73 -14.70
CA GLU A 507 17.41 14.76 -14.41
C GLU A 507 16.99 15.76 -13.32
N GLN A 508 15.69 15.87 -13.02
CA GLN A 508 15.20 16.73 -11.94
C GLN A 508 15.37 16.10 -10.56
N VAL A 509 15.48 14.77 -10.50
CA VAL A 509 15.53 13.99 -9.26
C VAL A 509 16.73 13.03 -9.18
N ASP A 510 17.70 13.13 -10.10
CA ASP A 510 18.88 12.27 -10.15
C ASP A 510 19.72 12.35 -8.86
N HIS A 511 19.78 13.54 -8.25
CA HIS A 511 20.46 13.77 -6.98
C HIS A 511 19.82 12.99 -5.80
N LEU A 512 18.56 12.59 -5.91
CA LEU A 512 17.85 11.76 -4.95
C LEU A 512 18.00 10.26 -5.22
N MET A 513 18.33 9.88 -6.47
CA MET A 513 18.45 8.49 -6.93
C MET A 513 19.85 7.88 -6.74
N GLN A 514 20.73 8.51 -5.97
CA GLN A 514 22.13 8.07 -5.82
C GLN A 514 22.27 6.68 -5.16
N ASP A 515 21.29 6.24 -4.40
CA ASP A 515 21.20 4.91 -3.81
C ASP A 515 20.59 3.86 -4.77
N GLY A 516 20.20 4.27 -5.99
CA GLY A 516 19.54 3.43 -6.98
C GLY A 516 18.01 3.37 -6.87
N ASP A 517 17.39 4.11 -5.95
CA ASP A 517 15.94 4.17 -5.80
C ASP A 517 15.33 5.08 -6.87
N THR A 518 14.77 4.49 -7.92
CA THR A 518 14.17 5.21 -9.06
C THR A 518 12.74 5.69 -8.80
N ARG A 519 12.13 5.36 -7.66
CA ARG A 519 10.73 5.72 -7.35
C ARG A 519 10.51 7.23 -7.26
N TRP A 520 11.56 8.02 -7.07
CA TRP A 520 11.48 9.48 -7.08
C TRP A 520 10.82 10.06 -8.34
N VAL A 521 10.96 9.42 -9.51
CA VAL A 521 10.38 9.92 -10.76
C VAL A 521 8.85 9.92 -10.78
N HIS A 522 8.19 9.07 -10.01
CA HIS A 522 6.73 9.01 -9.99
C HIS A 522 6.08 9.68 -8.78
N ARG A 523 6.88 10.35 -7.94
CA ARG A 523 6.41 11.02 -6.72
C ARG A 523 6.46 12.54 -6.78
N GLY A 524 6.24 13.08 -7.97
CA GLY A 524 6.20 14.54 -8.20
C GLY A 524 5.10 15.24 -7.39
N ALA A 525 5.30 16.53 -7.17
CA ALA A 525 4.36 17.39 -6.43
C ALA A 525 2.99 17.47 -7.10
N TYR A 526 1.92 17.52 -6.32
CA TYR A 526 0.57 17.78 -6.81
C TYR A 526 -0.20 18.74 -5.90
N ASP A 527 -1.07 19.52 -6.53
CA ASP A 527 -2.02 20.42 -5.90
C ASP A 527 -3.43 20.04 -6.37
N LEU A 528 -4.23 19.50 -5.47
CA LEU A 528 -5.56 18.99 -5.80
C LEU A 528 -6.61 20.08 -5.96
N VAL A 529 -6.43 21.25 -5.32
CA VAL A 529 -7.47 22.28 -5.22
C VAL A 529 -6.96 23.71 -5.40
N ASP A 530 -5.85 23.87 -6.09
CA ASP A 530 -5.21 25.16 -6.36
C ASP A 530 -4.84 25.93 -5.09
N LEU A 531 -4.22 25.23 -4.11
CA LEU A 531 -3.72 25.85 -2.87
C LEU A 531 -2.63 26.87 -3.14
N ASP A 532 -1.72 26.53 -4.07
CA ASP A 532 -0.68 27.40 -4.62
C ASP A 532 -0.39 27.00 -6.08
N PRO A 533 -1.14 27.58 -7.04
CA PRO A 533 -0.98 27.23 -8.45
C PRO A 533 0.38 27.54 -9.04
N GLU A 534 1.11 28.50 -8.47
CA GLU A 534 2.42 28.94 -8.93
C GLU A 534 3.58 28.17 -8.30
N ALA A 535 3.31 27.31 -7.31
CA ALA A 535 4.32 26.51 -6.65
C ALA A 535 5.01 25.55 -7.66
N GLU A 536 6.32 25.62 -7.73
CA GLU A 536 7.15 24.71 -8.54
C GLU A 536 7.49 23.42 -7.79
N PHE A 537 7.41 23.44 -6.45
CA PHE A 537 7.78 22.36 -5.56
C PHE A 537 6.69 22.10 -4.50
N SER A 538 6.69 20.88 -3.97
CA SER A 538 5.89 20.53 -2.79
C SER A 538 6.54 20.99 -1.48
N ALA A 539 5.86 20.80 -0.36
CA ALA A 539 6.43 20.99 0.98
C ALA A 539 7.64 20.08 1.27
N GLY A 540 7.78 18.96 0.57
CA GLY A 540 8.92 18.05 0.64
C GLY A 540 9.96 18.25 -0.47
N ASP A 541 10.02 19.43 -1.07
CA ASP A 541 10.96 19.81 -2.15
C ASP A 541 10.87 18.93 -3.42
N MET A 542 9.74 18.25 -3.63
CA MET A 542 9.51 17.48 -4.86
C MET A 542 9.10 18.41 -6.00
N PRO A 543 9.72 18.29 -7.20
CA PRO A 543 9.32 19.07 -8.36
C PRO A 543 7.89 18.76 -8.81
N ARG A 544 7.24 19.73 -9.44
CA ARG A 544 5.90 19.57 -10.00
C ARG A 544 5.95 18.91 -11.39
N PRO A 545 5.32 17.73 -11.58
CA PRO A 545 5.27 17.09 -12.89
C PRO A 545 4.22 17.75 -13.79
N LYS A 546 4.23 17.44 -15.08
CA LYS A 546 3.11 17.76 -15.95
C LYS A 546 1.88 16.97 -15.50
N THR A 547 0.77 17.67 -15.26
CA THR A 547 -0.54 17.08 -14.94
C THR A 547 -1.48 17.26 -16.13
N LEU A 548 -2.34 16.26 -16.39
CA LEU A 548 -3.16 16.22 -17.60
C LEU A 548 -4.58 16.74 -17.37
N TYR A 549 -5.10 16.66 -16.12
CA TYR A 549 -6.53 16.90 -15.85
C TYR A 549 -6.80 18.22 -15.15
N GLY A 550 -5.81 18.84 -14.52
CA GLY A 550 -5.96 20.04 -13.70
C GLY A 550 -6.49 19.75 -12.29
N SER A 551 -6.78 20.80 -11.52
CA SER A 551 -7.29 20.68 -10.16
C SER A 551 -8.71 20.10 -10.09
N LEU A 552 -9.10 19.53 -8.97
CA LEU A 552 -10.44 18.98 -8.75
C LEU A 552 -11.51 20.07 -8.86
N VAL A 553 -11.21 21.29 -8.41
CA VAL A 553 -12.13 22.43 -8.50
C VAL A 553 -12.47 22.74 -9.96
N THR A 554 -11.47 22.76 -10.83
CA THR A 554 -11.64 22.98 -12.26
C THR A 554 -12.30 21.79 -12.95
N GLN A 555 -11.94 20.58 -12.58
CA GLN A 555 -12.50 19.35 -13.16
C GLN A 555 -14.01 19.22 -12.86
N LEU A 556 -14.44 19.46 -11.61
CA LEU A 556 -15.84 19.32 -11.21
C LEU A 556 -16.80 20.32 -11.91
N GLN A 557 -16.28 21.37 -12.54
CA GLN A 557 -17.06 22.28 -13.37
C GLN A 557 -17.31 21.74 -14.79
N ARG A 558 -16.60 20.68 -15.21
CA ARG A 558 -16.72 20.09 -16.56
C ARG A 558 -17.26 18.67 -16.45
N PRO A 559 -18.41 18.38 -17.06
CA PRO A 559 -19.08 17.08 -16.92
C PRO A 559 -18.32 15.92 -17.56
N ASP A 560 -17.40 16.19 -18.50
CA ASP A 560 -16.57 15.25 -19.24
C ASP A 560 -15.19 15.03 -18.61
N SER A 561 -14.85 15.74 -17.54
CA SER A 561 -13.58 15.61 -16.84
C SER A 561 -13.45 14.27 -16.10
N PHE A 562 -12.21 13.89 -15.79
CA PHE A 562 -11.91 12.68 -15.01
C PHE A 562 -12.65 12.64 -13.68
N ALA A 563 -12.59 13.71 -12.87
CA ALA A 563 -13.23 13.76 -11.56
C ALA A 563 -14.78 13.70 -11.66
N SER A 564 -15.38 14.32 -12.68
CA SER A 564 -16.82 14.25 -12.89
C SER A 564 -17.31 12.88 -13.36
N GLN A 565 -16.53 12.17 -14.17
CA GLN A 565 -16.85 10.80 -14.56
C GLN A 565 -16.58 9.82 -13.41
N LEU A 566 -15.49 9.98 -12.66
CA LEU A 566 -15.20 9.24 -11.43
C LEU A 566 -16.37 9.36 -10.43
N LYS A 567 -16.90 10.58 -10.22
CA LYS A 567 -18.08 10.82 -9.39
C LYS A 567 -19.29 9.96 -9.80
N LYS A 568 -19.57 9.81 -11.10
CA LYS A 568 -20.67 8.96 -11.59
C LYS A 568 -20.41 7.49 -11.26
N ILE A 569 -19.21 7.00 -11.51
CA ILE A 569 -18.82 5.63 -11.21
C ILE A 569 -18.95 5.33 -9.71
N LEU A 570 -18.45 6.23 -8.85
CA LEU A 570 -18.53 6.07 -7.41
C LEU A 570 -19.94 6.22 -6.83
N ALA A 571 -20.79 7.02 -7.47
CA ALA A 571 -22.21 7.11 -7.11
C ALA A 571 -22.92 5.75 -7.33
N VAL A 572 -22.66 5.11 -8.46
CA VAL A 572 -23.15 3.74 -8.76
C VAL A 572 -22.60 2.73 -7.76
N ARG A 573 -21.28 2.76 -7.51
CA ARG A 573 -20.65 1.88 -6.50
C ARG A 573 -21.36 1.95 -5.16
N ARG A 574 -21.69 3.15 -4.70
CA ARG A 574 -22.41 3.39 -3.44
C ARG A 574 -23.87 2.95 -3.50
N ALA A 575 -24.59 3.32 -4.57
CA ALA A 575 -26.02 3.02 -4.72
C ALA A 575 -26.31 1.52 -4.69
N TYR A 576 -25.41 0.73 -5.24
CA TYR A 576 -25.57 -0.72 -5.35
C TYR A 576 -24.78 -1.50 -4.28
N ASP A 577 -24.08 -0.84 -3.34
CA ASP A 577 -23.22 -1.45 -2.31
C ASP A 577 -22.20 -2.43 -2.91
N ILE A 578 -21.58 -2.07 -4.02
CA ILE A 578 -20.66 -2.95 -4.77
C ILE A 578 -19.51 -3.43 -3.89
N ALA A 579 -19.05 -2.61 -2.95
CA ALA A 579 -18.01 -2.98 -1.99
C ALA A 579 -18.35 -4.24 -1.17
N ALA A 580 -19.62 -4.50 -0.92
CA ALA A 580 -20.11 -5.65 -0.16
C ALA A 580 -20.62 -6.79 -1.06
N SER A 581 -20.52 -6.65 -2.39
CA SER A 581 -20.96 -7.68 -3.35
C SER A 581 -20.11 -8.96 -3.24
N ARG A 582 -20.57 -9.99 -3.91
CA ARG A 582 -19.89 -11.30 -3.96
C ARG A 582 -19.59 -11.66 -5.41
N GLN A 583 -18.34 -11.86 -5.74
CA GLN A 583 -17.95 -12.38 -7.06
C GLN A 583 -18.46 -13.80 -7.22
N ILE A 584 -19.19 -14.07 -8.31
CA ILE A 584 -19.81 -15.38 -8.54
C ILE A 584 -19.30 -16.06 -9.81
N LEU A 585 -18.79 -15.30 -10.79
CA LEU A 585 -18.32 -15.88 -12.05
C LEU A 585 -17.30 -14.95 -12.73
N ILE A 586 -16.26 -15.54 -13.29
CA ILE A 586 -15.40 -14.98 -14.34
C ILE A 586 -15.59 -15.86 -15.57
N PRO A 587 -16.49 -15.52 -16.49
CA PRO A 587 -16.80 -16.37 -17.64
C PRO A 587 -15.62 -16.47 -18.60
N ASP A 588 -15.59 -17.52 -19.40
CA ASP A 588 -14.72 -17.59 -20.56
C ASP A 588 -15.25 -16.63 -21.64
N VAL A 589 -14.32 -16.03 -22.37
CA VAL A 589 -14.60 -15.08 -23.45
C VAL A 589 -13.79 -15.49 -24.69
N GLU A 590 -14.31 -15.18 -25.86
CA GLU A 590 -13.65 -15.50 -27.14
C GLU A 590 -12.61 -14.42 -27.49
N HIS A 591 -12.97 -13.14 -27.30
CA HIS A 591 -12.06 -12.05 -27.62
C HIS A 591 -10.99 -11.89 -26.53
N PRO A 592 -9.69 -11.92 -26.88
CA PRO A 592 -8.61 -11.90 -25.89
C PRO A 592 -8.58 -10.62 -25.04
N GLY A 593 -9.01 -9.48 -25.58
CA GLY A 593 -9.04 -8.19 -24.88
C GLY A 593 -10.23 -7.99 -23.95
N LEU A 594 -11.21 -8.91 -23.95
CA LEU A 594 -12.41 -8.78 -23.12
C LEU A 594 -12.19 -9.36 -21.72
N LEU A 595 -12.58 -8.62 -20.69
CA LEU A 595 -12.78 -9.11 -19.34
C LEU A 595 -14.24 -8.97 -18.95
N VAL A 596 -14.81 -10.04 -18.40
CA VAL A 596 -16.14 -10.01 -17.79
C VAL A 596 -16.07 -10.52 -16.36
N MET A 597 -16.66 -9.77 -15.44
CA MET A 597 -16.78 -10.13 -14.02
C MET A 597 -18.25 -10.08 -13.62
N VAL A 598 -18.73 -11.10 -12.93
CA VAL A 598 -20.13 -11.19 -12.48
C VAL A 598 -20.19 -11.21 -10.96
N HIS A 599 -21.00 -10.32 -10.40
CA HIS A 599 -21.15 -10.17 -8.95
C HIS A 599 -22.62 -10.25 -8.55
N GLU A 600 -22.89 -10.92 -7.45
CA GLU A 600 -24.17 -10.84 -6.75
C GLU A 600 -24.16 -9.60 -5.85
N LEU A 601 -25.10 -8.69 -6.08
CA LEU A 601 -25.24 -7.47 -5.28
C LEU A 601 -25.96 -7.77 -3.96
N PRO A 602 -25.58 -7.09 -2.86
CA PRO A 602 -26.19 -7.34 -1.56
C PRO A 602 -27.66 -6.90 -1.51
N ALA A 603 -28.38 -7.40 -0.49
CA ALA A 603 -29.76 -7.06 -0.21
C ALA A 603 -30.73 -7.28 -1.40
N GLY A 604 -30.47 -8.26 -2.25
CA GLY A 604 -31.34 -8.60 -3.39
C GLY A 604 -31.36 -7.54 -4.50
N LYS A 605 -30.33 -6.69 -4.58
CA LYS A 605 -30.23 -5.66 -5.63
C LYS A 605 -30.01 -6.24 -7.04
N GLY A 606 -29.85 -7.56 -7.19
CA GLY A 606 -29.70 -8.26 -8.46
C GLY A 606 -28.25 -8.67 -8.74
N THR A 607 -27.98 -8.92 -10.02
CA THR A 607 -26.65 -9.35 -10.50
C THR A 607 -26.02 -8.25 -11.31
N GLN A 608 -24.78 -7.90 -10.97
CA GLN A 608 -23.94 -6.97 -11.73
C GLN A 608 -23.07 -7.76 -12.70
N ILE A 609 -22.94 -7.25 -13.93
CA ILE A 609 -21.98 -7.71 -14.93
C ILE A 609 -21.09 -6.51 -15.27
N THR A 610 -19.79 -6.62 -15.01
CA THR A 610 -18.80 -5.63 -15.44
C THR A 610 -18.07 -6.18 -16.64
N ALA A 611 -18.15 -5.52 -17.78
CA ALA A 611 -17.49 -5.90 -19.00
C ALA A 611 -16.53 -4.80 -19.44
N LEU A 612 -15.28 -5.14 -19.69
CA LEU A 612 -14.17 -4.22 -19.94
C LEU A 612 -13.39 -4.65 -21.16
N ASN A 613 -13.22 -3.74 -22.11
CA ASN A 613 -12.40 -3.95 -23.29
C ASN A 613 -11.01 -3.32 -23.08
N PHE A 614 -9.99 -4.15 -22.93
CA PHE A 614 -8.59 -3.73 -22.79
C PHE A 614 -7.86 -3.57 -24.13
N SER A 615 -8.58 -3.69 -25.26
CA SER A 615 -7.99 -3.63 -26.61
C SER A 615 -8.39 -2.33 -27.35
N ALA A 616 -7.63 -2.04 -28.41
CA ALA A 616 -7.90 -0.93 -29.32
C ALA A 616 -8.97 -1.25 -30.39
N GLU A 617 -9.62 -2.40 -30.31
CA GLU A 617 -10.62 -2.86 -31.28
C GLU A 617 -12.03 -2.80 -30.67
N THR A 618 -13.05 -2.61 -31.52
CA THR A 618 -14.43 -2.78 -31.08
C THR A 618 -14.73 -4.27 -30.93
N ILE A 619 -15.29 -4.65 -29.77
CA ILE A 619 -15.65 -6.05 -29.47
C ILE A 619 -17.17 -6.20 -29.60
N VAL A 620 -17.61 -7.24 -30.33
CA VAL A 620 -18.99 -7.71 -30.31
C VAL A 620 -18.95 -9.20 -29.96
N GLU A 621 -19.49 -9.55 -28.80
CA GLU A 621 -19.43 -10.93 -28.30
C GLU A 621 -20.72 -11.34 -27.59
N THR A 622 -21.11 -12.61 -27.76
CA THR A 622 -22.25 -13.19 -27.02
C THR A 622 -21.72 -13.95 -25.80
N LEU A 623 -21.93 -13.38 -24.65
CA LEU A 623 -21.53 -13.94 -23.36
C LEU A 623 -22.40 -15.14 -22.99
N GLN A 624 -21.80 -16.13 -22.34
CA GLN A 624 -22.49 -17.27 -21.71
C GLN A 624 -22.42 -17.09 -20.18
N LEU A 625 -23.57 -16.81 -19.56
CA LEU A 625 -23.69 -16.47 -18.13
C LEU A 625 -24.58 -17.51 -17.42
N PRO A 626 -24.12 -18.73 -17.24
CA PRO A 626 -24.90 -19.81 -16.67
C PRO A 626 -25.29 -19.51 -15.22
N GLY A 627 -26.53 -19.84 -14.85
CA GLY A 627 -27.02 -19.66 -13.47
C GLY A 627 -27.45 -18.25 -13.10
N ILE A 628 -27.37 -17.29 -14.02
CA ILE A 628 -27.91 -15.95 -13.84
C ILE A 628 -29.36 -15.92 -14.29
N ALA A 629 -30.25 -15.35 -13.45
CA ALA A 629 -31.67 -15.24 -13.79
C ALA A 629 -31.86 -14.34 -15.02
N PRO A 630 -32.73 -14.74 -15.99
CA PRO A 630 -32.99 -13.95 -17.18
C PRO A 630 -33.72 -12.63 -16.85
N GLY A 631 -33.55 -11.64 -17.71
CA GLY A 631 -34.24 -10.35 -17.55
C GLY A 631 -33.54 -9.20 -18.28
N PRO A 632 -34.12 -7.99 -18.21
CA PRO A 632 -33.52 -6.81 -18.80
C PRO A 632 -32.13 -6.50 -18.22
N VAL A 633 -31.22 -6.17 -19.12
CA VAL A 633 -29.84 -5.76 -18.79
C VAL A 633 -29.74 -4.25 -18.96
N VAL A 634 -29.40 -3.57 -17.88
CA VAL A 634 -29.35 -2.11 -17.83
C VAL A 634 -27.92 -1.66 -17.50
N ASP A 635 -27.38 -0.73 -18.28
CA ASP A 635 -26.17 0.02 -17.92
C ASP A 635 -26.55 0.94 -16.74
N ILE A 636 -25.96 0.67 -15.57
CA ILE A 636 -26.29 1.38 -14.33
C ILE A 636 -25.54 2.70 -14.17
N ILE A 637 -24.57 3.00 -15.04
CA ILE A 637 -23.89 4.31 -15.06
C ILE A 637 -24.66 5.30 -15.93
N ASN A 638 -25.16 4.84 -17.10
CA ASN A 638 -25.84 5.69 -18.07
C ASN A 638 -27.37 5.50 -18.06
N GLU A 639 -27.89 4.63 -17.20
CA GLU A 639 -29.33 4.33 -17.05
C GLU A 639 -30.00 3.90 -18.38
N ARG A 640 -29.29 3.12 -19.20
CA ARG A 640 -29.76 2.69 -20.54
C ARG A 640 -29.95 1.18 -20.56
N VAL A 641 -31.05 0.74 -21.20
CA VAL A 641 -31.30 -0.69 -21.45
C VAL A 641 -30.40 -1.14 -22.62
N GLU A 642 -29.58 -2.14 -22.39
CA GLU A 642 -28.64 -2.71 -23.37
C GLU A 642 -29.18 -3.96 -24.05
N GLY A 643 -30.24 -4.56 -23.53
CA GLY A 643 -30.85 -5.77 -24.07
C GLY A 643 -31.45 -6.65 -22.97
N ASP A 644 -31.60 -7.93 -23.27
CA ASP A 644 -32.14 -8.93 -22.35
C ASP A 644 -31.19 -10.12 -22.23
N LEU A 645 -30.93 -10.57 -20.99
CA LEU A 645 -30.32 -11.85 -20.72
C LEU A 645 -31.37 -12.94 -20.96
N THR A 646 -31.08 -13.90 -21.85
CA THR A 646 -32.00 -14.96 -22.23
C THR A 646 -32.15 -16.02 -21.13
N GLU A 647 -33.15 -16.91 -21.26
CA GLU A 647 -33.31 -18.08 -20.38
C GLU A 647 -32.12 -19.07 -20.49
N GLN A 648 -31.41 -19.05 -21.60
CA GLN A 648 -30.21 -19.87 -21.86
C GLN A 648 -28.96 -19.23 -21.23
N GLY A 649 -29.04 -18.02 -20.67
CA GLY A 649 -27.92 -17.28 -20.11
C GLY A 649 -27.09 -16.55 -21.15
N GLU A 650 -27.66 -16.26 -22.32
CA GLU A 650 -26.97 -15.56 -23.40
C GLU A 650 -27.25 -14.06 -23.38
N PHE A 651 -26.22 -13.25 -23.55
CA PHE A 651 -26.31 -11.82 -23.69
C PHE A 651 -25.22 -11.32 -24.66
N THR A 652 -25.63 -10.61 -25.70
CA THR A 652 -24.69 -10.00 -26.66
C THR A 652 -24.30 -8.59 -26.19
N ILE A 653 -22.98 -8.37 -26.11
CA ILE A 653 -22.39 -7.09 -25.70
C ILE A 653 -21.64 -6.46 -26.88
N THR A 654 -21.67 -5.14 -26.94
CA THR A 654 -20.81 -4.35 -27.84
C THR A 654 -20.02 -3.36 -27.00
N LEU A 655 -18.71 -3.33 -27.17
CA LEU A 655 -17.78 -2.43 -26.48
C LEU A 655 -16.86 -1.76 -27.50
N ASP A 656 -16.80 -0.46 -27.48
CA ASP A 656 -15.78 0.28 -28.25
C ASP A 656 -14.38 0.07 -27.67
N ALA A 657 -13.34 0.55 -28.36
CA ALA A 657 -11.96 0.46 -27.91
C ALA A 657 -11.81 1.09 -26.50
N TYR A 658 -11.23 0.31 -25.58
CA TYR A 658 -11.01 0.72 -24.18
C TYR A 658 -12.27 1.13 -23.43
N GLU A 659 -13.44 0.65 -23.84
CA GLU A 659 -14.71 0.93 -23.15
C GLU A 659 -14.99 -0.07 -22.03
N GLY A 660 -15.63 0.43 -20.96
CA GLY A 660 -16.16 -0.38 -19.86
C GLY A 660 -17.65 -0.15 -19.66
N LEU A 661 -18.39 -1.22 -19.41
CA LEU A 661 -19.81 -1.20 -19.04
C LEU A 661 -20.03 -1.82 -17.67
N ALA A 662 -20.79 -1.15 -16.83
CA ALA A 662 -21.33 -1.68 -15.59
C ALA A 662 -22.81 -1.97 -15.77
N LEU A 663 -23.15 -3.24 -15.98
CA LEU A 663 -24.47 -3.71 -16.29
C LEU A 663 -25.16 -4.36 -15.10
N ARG A 664 -26.45 -4.28 -15.02
CA ARG A 664 -27.26 -4.96 -14.00
C ARG A 664 -28.36 -5.76 -14.67
N VAL A 665 -28.48 -7.03 -14.33
CA VAL A 665 -29.64 -7.84 -14.67
C VAL A 665 -30.75 -7.54 -13.67
N VAL A 666 -31.87 -7.01 -14.17
CA VAL A 666 -33.06 -6.72 -13.35
C VAL A 666 -33.91 -7.99 -13.34
N SER A 667 -33.85 -8.76 -12.26
CA SER A 667 -34.74 -9.90 -12.08
C SER A 667 -36.19 -9.44 -12.11
N ALA A 668 -37.02 -10.05 -12.96
CA ALA A 668 -38.46 -9.89 -12.82
C ALA A 668 -38.82 -10.36 -11.39
N LEU A 669 -39.34 -9.44 -10.57
CA LEU A 669 -39.90 -9.85 -9.28
C LEU A 669 -40.95 -10.93 -9.58
N PRO A 670 -40.96 -12.07 -8.86
CA PRO A 670 -42.12 -12.93 -8.92
C PRO A 670 -43.31 -12.11 -8.42
N LEU A 671 -44.30 -11.92 -9.30
CA LEU A 671 -45.57 -11.28 -9.00
C LEU A 671 -46.27 -11.94 -7.79
#